data_78f9637793329b37f8aa8c9ffcf9fe92
#
_entry.id   78f9637793329b37f8aa8c9ffcf9fe92
#
_cell.length_a   1.000
_cell.length_b   1.000
_cell.length_c   1.000
_cell.angle_alpha   90.00
_cell.angle_beta   90.00
_cell.angle_gamma   90.00
#
_symmetry.space_group_name_H-M   'P 1'
#
loop_
_entity.id
_entity.type
_entity.pdbx_description
1 polymer ?
#
loop_
_entity_poly.entity_id
_entity_poly.type
_entity_poly.pdbx_seq_one_letter_code
_entity_poly.pdbx_strand_id
1 'polypeptide(L)'
;MEKKYFCHINQETKEIMNTNSKIRSILIIKFLMLSLCTFAQIKGIVREKDSNLPMEFVNVTLLSASDSAFITGTTTDSLGMFIIPNTITNGILKVSYIDCKTQFRQIMPKDTLYNFFLQPNENILKEVIVKRKTYLHTAKGIIANIASGPLSKLGNGLDVLSHLPFIINKNGNISVLGKGKPLIFINNRLVRNLSELNQINSSDIKRVEIITNPGAEYDATISAVIKIITSKPIGEGFGCLANAGLSMERNLSHYSGLNIKYRKKEFDLFADLQYNRTSSKAKQLSNRSFLTQQVNENIDMQTNALTWNGSVGLNYEHRDKLAMGAIYKYTSLPHETFTTNDCVEVKYMGHLKDFISNDKRNSVTYSHYINSYFSYYFTKDAYLKVDFDYMNSSNESNQDYSLNSEEIHSKNHSNNMLYAYRAKVISPLFGGTLTSGTDGAFTTNKNRYSILDGTTLQNSLLPASNVAKQQLYSFFSEYEKSFGTHWDISMGIRFEYMNFNYYNNSNNSNKDSQKDKGFYPSAAINYKNDNVQMTLAYRYTTLRPSYFMLRNSVEYNNPYEYEGGTPNLLPQKTNMFSFSLGWNDFQVMANYSIMKNSTMYVYDRYNGSDSIAIFHTQNIKSNQTFDIALYYSPIWFKIWRPSFTIDFTKPFLVYNNSKYNKPIYSLLFDNIITLPKHFQIGVDMSFNTCGNLDTDLASYSQNFNCNIHCIKDFFNEKLRLKFAVNNLFNTSREKWSKNTNNIILNKWNDANRCTFIFTVSYQINPSKNKYRGEKSTTELNRL
;
A
#
# COMPACT_ATOMS: atom_id res chain seq x y z
N MET A 1 -56.63 -37.56 -2.29
CA MET A 1 -55.19 -37.77 -2.62
C MET A 1 -54.24 -37.08 -1.63
N GLU A 2 -54.69 -36.24 -0.72
CA GLU A 2 -53.84 -35.49 0.22
C GLU A 2 -53.42 -36.22 1.52
N LYS A 3 -54.05 -37.31 1.88
CA LYS A 3 -53.71 -38.06 3.11
C LYS A 3 -52.56 -39.06 2.96
N LYS A 4 -52.13 -39.40 1.74
CA LYS A 4 -50.99 -40.31 1.52
C LYS A 4 -49.63 -39.63 1.47
N TYR A 5 -49.59 -38.33 1.19
CA TYR A 5 -48.30 -37.55 1.17
C TYR A 5 -47.80 -37.18 2.56
N PHE A 6 -48.68 -37.00 3.53
CA PHE A 6 -48.26 -36.63 4.90
C PHE A 6 -47.65 -37.82 5.69
N CYS A 7 -47.94 -39.06 5.29
CA CYS A 7 -47.39 -40.23 5.99
C CYS A 7 -45.96 -40.58 5.53
N HIS A 8 -45.58 -40.21 4.30
CA HIS A 8 -44.21 -40.45 3.80
C HIS A 8 -43.21 -39.42 4.31
N ILE A 9 -43.62 -38.17 4.48
CA ILE A 9 -42.72 -37.10 5.04
C ILE A 9 -42.42 -37.34 6.53
N ASN A 10 -43.36 -37.92 7.28
CA ASN A 10 -43.13 -38.24 8.70
C ASN A 10 -42.26 -39.47 8.94
N GLN A 11 -42.14 -40.40 7.94
CA GLN A 11 -41.21 -41.52 8.06
C GLN A 11 -39.78 -41.12 7.70
N GLU A 12 -39.56 -40.32 6.66
CA GLU A 12 -38.22 -39.84 6.31
C GLU A 12 -37.66 -38.90 7.36
N THR A 13 -38.46 -38.00 7.98
CA THR A 13 -37.98 -37.14 9.07
C THR A 13 -37.65 -37.90 10.34
N LYS A 14 -38.31 -39.02 10.63
CA LYS A 14 -37.94 -39.88 11.77
C LYS A 14 -36.65 -40.68 11.52
N GLU A 15 -36.37 -41.12 10.32
CA GLU A 15 -35.11 -41.79 9.97
C GLU A 15 -33.95 -40.81 9.97
N ILE A 16 -34.13 -39.58 9.44
CA ILE A 16 -33.10 -38.52 9.47
C ILE A 16 -32.80 -38.03 10.91
N MET A 17 -33.80 -37.96 11.77
CA MET A 17 -33.57 -37.61 13.19
C MET A 17 -32.88 -38.73 13.97
N ASN A 18 -33.12 -40.01 13.65
CA ASN A 18 -32.50 -41.15 14.32
C ASN A 18 -31.05 -41.38 13.88
N THR A 19 -30.72 -41.09 12.62
CA THR A 19 -29.32 -41.11 12.15
C THR A 19 -28.50 -39.96 12.70
N ASN A 20 -29.08 -38.76 12.84
CA ASN A 20 -28.38 -37.62 13.46
C ASN A 20 -28.13 -37.82 14.96
N SER A 21 -28.98 -38.53 15.70
CA SER A 21 -28.74 -38.82 17.12
C SER A 21 -27.61 -39.86 17.32
N LYS A 22 -27.50 -40.84 16.45
CA LYS A 22 -26.40 -41.84 16.48
C LYS A 22 -25.07 -41.20 16.05
N ILE A 23 -25.07 -40.32 15.06
CA ILE A 23 -23.86 -39.57 14.65
C ILE A 23 -23.42 -38.59 15.73
N ARG A 24 -24.35 -37.90 16.40
CA ARG A 24 -24.02 -37.04 17.56
C ARG A 24 -23.48 -37.83 18.72
N SER A 25 -24.03 -39.01 19.05
CA SER A 25 -23.54 -39.86 20.11
C SER A 25 -22.15 -40.44 19.80
N ILE A 26 -21.85 -40.78 18.55
CA ILE A 26 -20.55 -41.29 18.11
C ILE A 26 -19.51 -40.13 18.10
N LEU A 27 -19.91 -38.89 17.72
CA LEU A 27 -19.06 -37.71 17.77
C LEU A 27 -18.75 -37.31 19.24
N ILE A 28 -19.72 -37.39 20.15
CA ILE A 28 -19.53 -37.11 21.56
C ILE A 28 -18.62 -38.16 22.20
N ILE A 29 -18.77 -39.46 21.88
CA ILE A 29 -17.89 -40.52 22.37
C ILE A 29 -16.46 -40.38 21.77
N LYS A 30 -16.31 -40.02 20.51
CA LYS A 30 -15.00 -39.68 19.94
C LYS A 30 -14.39 -38.43 20.58
N PHE A 31 -15.18 -37.43 20.93
CA PHE A 31 -14.69 -36.21 21.59
C PHE A 31 -14.32 -36.51 23.06
N LEU A 32 -15.04 -37.38 23.76
CA LEU A 32 -14.67 -37.86 25.11
C LEU A 32 -13.45 -38.78 25.09
N MET A 33 -13.25 -39.61 24.06
CA MET A 33 -12.06 -40.44 23.91
C MET A 33 -10.80 -39.65 23.55
N LEU A 34 -10.94 -38.45 22.91
CA LEU A 34 -9.80 -37.56 22.66
C LEU A 34 -9.33 -36.80 23.93
N SER A 35 -10.11 -36.78 25.00
CA SER A 35 -9.76 -36.05 26.23
C SER A 35 -8.92 -36.89 27.24
N LEU A 36 -8.55 -38.11 26.89
CA LEU A 36 -7.75 -38.97 27.76
C LEU A 36 -6.27 -39.08 27.40
N CYS A 37 -5.77 -38.26 26.46
CA CYS A 37 -4.35 -38.07 26.30
C CYS A 37 -3.84 -37.12 27.41
N THR A 38 -3.57 -37.61 28.58
CA THR A 38 -2.79 -36.91 29.60
C THR A 38 -1.36 -36.77 29.08
N PHE A 39 -1.09 -35.70 28.32
CA PHE A 39 0.30 -35.30 28.06
C PHE A 39 0.94 -34.89 29.38
N ALA A 40 2.12 -35.42 29.69
CA ALA A 40 2.91 -34.92 30.80
C ALA A 40 3.15 -33.40 30.56
N GLN A 41 2.69 -32.59 31.50
CA GLN A 41 2.77 -31.13 31.42
C GLN A 41 3.62 -30.63 32.60
N ILE A 42 4.56 -29.75 32.31
CA ILE A 42 5.28 -28.99 33.32
C ILE A 42 4.43 -27.76 33.66
N LYS A 43 3.98 -27.63 34.89
CA LYS A 43 3.15 -26.53 35.37
C LYS A 43 3.86 -25.76 36.47
N GLY A 44 3.56 -24.49 36.58
CA GLY A 44 4.10 -23.67 37.65
C GLY A 44 3.40 -22.32 37.79
N ILE A 45 3.81 -21.61 38.85
CA ILE A 45 3.31 -20.28 39.17
C ILE A 45 4.52 -19.36 39.38
N VAL A 46 4.46 -18.18 38.84
CA VAL A 46 5.44 -17.13 39.04
C VAL A 46 4.82 -15.99 39.82
N ARG A 47 5.46 -15.58 40.90
CA ARG A 47 5.03 -14.48 41.76
C ARG A 47 6.17 -13.50 41.98
N GLU A 48 5.86 -12.29 42.30
CA GLU A 48 6.80 -11.30 42.79
C GLU A 48 7.20 -11.65 44.25
N LYS A 49 8.48 -11.59 44.55
CA LYS A 49 8.98 -12.06 45.85
C LYS A 49 8.49 -11.23 47.04
N ASP A 50 8.40 -9.91 46.86
CA ASP A 50 8.11 -8.99 47.97
C ASP A 50 6.59 -8.80 48.20
N SER A 51 5.81 -8.73 47.14
CA SER A 51 4.34 -8.55 47.20
C SER A 51 3.55 -9.85 47.21
N ASN A 52 4.18 -11.00 46.86
CA ASN A 52 3.55 -12.29 46.63
C ASN A 52 2.40 -12.29 45.60
N LEU A 53 2.29 -11.20 44.78
CA LEU A 53 1.30 -11.08 43.73
C LEU A 53 1.70 -11.94 42.50
N PRO A 54 0.73 -12.54 41.81
CA PRO A 54 1.01 -13.27 40.57
C PRO A 54 1.54 -12.33 39.48
N MET A 55 2.53 -12.81 38.73
CA MET A 55 3.16 -12.05 37.64
C MET A 55 2.70 -12.58 36.30
N GLU A 56 2.00 -11.75 35.54
CA GLU A 56 1.55 -12.04 34.17
C GLU A 56 2.67 -11.74 33.14
N PHE A 57 2.70 -12.51 32.03
CA PHE A 57 3.65 -12.37 30.93
C PHE A 57 5.12 -12.60 31.28
N VAL A 58 5.41 -13.36 32.32
CA VAL A 58 6.77 -13.79 32.62
C VAL A 58 7.20 -14.86 31.61
N ASN A 59 8.35 -14.68 30.98
CA ASN A 59 8.89 -15.64 30.03
C ASN A 59 9.42 -16.88 30.79
N VAL A 60 8.83 -18.04 30.48
CA VAL A 60 9.28 -19.34 31.01
C VAL A 60 9.77 -20.18 29.83
N THR A 61 11.06 -20.48 29.81
CA THR A 61 11.71 -21.24 28.75
C THR A 61 12.28 -22.53 29.29
N LEU A 62 12.08 -23.63 28.58
CA LEU A 62 12.70 -24.90 28.83
C LEU A 62 13.97 -25.04 28.00
N LEU A 63 15.08 -25.25 28.66
CA LEU A 63 16.41 -25.44 28.07
C LEU A 63 16.86 -26.90 28.26
N SER A 64 17.66 -27.39 27.33
CA SER A 64 18.35 -28.69 27.47
C SER A 64 19.37 -28.64 28.61
N ALA A 65 19.43 -29.69 29.42
CA ALA A 65 20.37 -29.76 30.52
C ALA A 65 21.82 -29.99 30.06
N SER A 66 22.06 -30.48 28.83
CA SER A 66 23.38 -30.78 28.31
C SER A 66 24.12 -29.62 27.68
N ASP A 67 23.40 -28.75 26.96
CA ASP A 67 23.97 -27.67 26.14
C ASP A 67 23.24 -26.33 26.30
N SER A 68 22.26 -26.25 27.21
CA SER A 68 21.41 -25.07 27.43
C SER A 68 20.68 -24.59 26.15
N ALA A 69 20.54 -25.44 25.14
CA ALA A 69 19.79 -25.12 23.94
C ALA A 69 18.30 -24.94 24.26
N PHE A 70 17.65 -24.01 23.57
CA PHE A 70 16.22 -23.73 23.69
C PHE A 70 15.40 -24.93 23.17
N ILE A 71 14.54 -25.47 24.00
CA ILE A 71 13.63 -26.56 23.63
C ILE A 71 12.23 -26.01 23.32
N THR A 72 11.62 -25.33 24.27
CA THR A 72 10.30 -24.72 24.14
C THR A 72 10.10 -23.62 25.19
N GLY A 73 9.03 -22.83 25.11
CA GLY A 73 8.75 -21.81 26.12
C GLY A 73 7.29 -21.34 26.04
N THR A 74 6.88 -20.67 27.12
CA THR A 74 5.55 -20.09 27.30
C THR A 74 5.66 -18.81 28.12
N THR A 75 4.54 -18.09 28.27
CA THR A 75 4.42 -16.97 29.21
C THR A 75 3.37 -17.28 30.27
N THR A 76 3.50 -16.65 31.44
CA THR A 76 2.49 -16.76 32.50
C THR A 76 1.21 -16.02 32.14
N ASP A 77 0.07 -16.53 32.59
CA ASP A 77 -1.25 -15.88 32.49
C ASP A 77 -1.47 -14.85 33.61
N SER A 78 -2.67 -14.28 33.71
CA SER A 78 -3.06 -13.27 34.71
C SER A 78 -3.05 -13.78 36.16
N LEU A 79 -3.02 -15.09 36.36
CA LEU A 79 -2.88 -15.72 37.67
C LEU A 79 -1.41 -16.12 37.96
N GLY A 80 -0.49 -15.71 37.05
CA GLY A 80 0.93 -16.08 37.14
C GLY A 80 1.21 -17.52 36.77
N MET A 81 0.25 -18.27 36.24
CA MET A 81 0.38 -19.69 35.92
C MET A 81 1.00 -19.90 34.54
N PHE A 82 1.83 -20.93 34.40
CA PHE A 82 2.34 -21.37 33.11
C PHE A 82 2.19 -22.86 32.92
N ILE A 83 2.03 -23.29 31.68
CA ILE A 83 1.96 -24.71 31.28
C ILE A 83 2.86 -24.90 30.06
N ILE A 84 3.81 -25.82 30.18
CA ILE A 84 4.65 -26.25 29.05
C ILE A 84 4.28 -27.70 28.72
N PRO A 85 3.68 -27.99 27.57
CA PRO A 85 3.38 -29.34 27.12
C PRO A 85 4.70 -30.01 26.67
N ASN A 86 5.32 -30.77 27.54
CA ASN A 86 6.56 -31.50 27.22
C ASN A 86 6.75 -32.76 28.09
N THR A 87 7.34 -33.79 27.48
CA THR A 87 7.65 -35.09 28.11
C THR A 87 9.11 -35.25 28.52
N ILE A 88 9.93 -34.18 28.45
CA ILE A 88 11.35 -34.25 28.82
C ILE A 88 11.49 -34.28 30.31
N THR A 89 12.17 -35.31 30.83
CA THR A 89 12.42 -35.54 32.26
C THR A 89 13.71 -34.88 32.77
N ASN A 90 14.54 -34.34 31.89
CA ASN A 90 15.80 -33.70 32.27
C ASN A 90 15.98 -32.39 31.44
N GLY A 91 15.75 -31.24 32.09
CA GLY A 91 15.85 -29.93 31.49
C GLY A 91 15.98 -28.83 32.55
N ILE A 92 16.24 -27.60 32.13
CA ILE A 92 16.36 -26.44 32.99
C ILE A 92 15.24 -25.46 32.63
N LEU A 93 14.38 -25.11 33.57
CA LEU A 93 13.44 -24.01 33.46
C LEU A 93 14.18 -22.70 33.72
N LYS A 94 14.17 -21.81 32.73
CA LYS A 94 14.64 -20.44 32.85
C LYS A 94 13.44 -19.53 32.90
N VAL A 95 13.30 -18.75 33.97
CA VAL A 95 12.22 -17.80 34.19
C VAL A 95 12.81 -16.41 34.23
N SER A 96 12.35 -15.55 33.32
CA SER A 96 12.87 -14.18 33.14
C SER A 96 11.75 -13.16 32.89
N TYR A 97 11.89 -12.02 33.52
CA TYR A 97 11.01 -10.87 33.36
C TYR A 97 11.83 -9.58 33.30
N ILE A 98 11.31 -8.54 32.68
CA ILE A 98 11.99 -7.25 32.58
C ILE A 98 12.19 -6.70 33.99
N ASP A 99 13.39 -6.21 34.29
CA ASP A 99 13.80 -5.65 35.58
C ASP A 99 13.79 -6.63 36.75
N CYS A 100 13.73 -7.96 36.52
CA CYS A 100 13.85 -8.99 37.54
C CYS A 100 15.08 -9.88 37.34
N LYS A 101 15.63 -10.39 38.42
CA LYS A 101 16.71 -11.39 38.37
C LYS A 101 16.20 -12.68 37.75
N THR A 102 16.83 -13.09 36.64
CA THR A 102 16.50 -14.36 35.99
C THR A 102 16.76 -15.53 36.91
N GLN A 103 15.80 -16.47 37.04
CA GLN A 103 15.94 -17.70 37.81
C GLN A 103 16.04 -18.93 36.92
N PHE A 104 16.83 -19.90 37.37
CA PHE A 104 17.00 -21.18 36.70
C PHE A 104 16.66 -22.31 37.72
N ARG A 105 15.90 -23.31 37.26
CA ARG A 105 15.56 -24.48 38.08
C ARG A 105 15.59 -25.74 37.21
N GLN A 106 16.31 -26.76 37.69
CA GLN A 106 16.36 -28.04 37.01
C GLN A 106 15.04 -28.79 37.22
N ILE A 107 14.57 -29.46 36.18
CA ILE A 107 13.37 -30.31 36.25
C ILE A 107 13.75 -31.60 36.94
N MET A 108 12.94 -31.96 37.96
CA MET A 108 13.07 -33.23 38.66
C MET A 108 11.85 -34.14 38.39
N PRO A 109 12.03 -35.45 38.18
CA PRO A 109 10.93 -36.35 37.81
C PRO A 109 9.77 -36.46 38.82
N LYS A 110 9.96 -35.98 40.06
CA LYS A 110 8.95 -35.99 41.12
C LYS A 110 8.18 -34.67 41.27
N ASP A 111 8.62 -33.59 40.65
CA ASP A 111 7.99 -32.29 40.83
C ASP A 111 6.81 -32.15 39.87
N THR A 112 5.62 -31.92 40.43
CA THR A 112 4.38 -31.70 39.65
C THR A 112 4.04 -30.22 39.45
N LEU A 113 4.63 -29.32 40.28
CA LEU A 113 4.37 -27.89 40.26
C LEU A 113 5.65 -27.10 40.59
N TYR A 114 6.01 -26.12 39.74
CA TYR A 114 7.19 -25.28 39.92
C TYR A 114 6.77 -23.87 40.35
N ASN A 115 7.20 -23.44 41.52
CA ASN A 115 6.96 -22.08 42.03
C ASN A 115 8.24 -21.26 41.89
N PHE A 116 8.10 -20.06 41.29
CA PHE A 116 9.15 -19.06 41.15
C PHE A 116 8.75 -17.74 41.81
N PHE A 117 9.72 -17.14 42.52
CA PHE A 117 9.56 -15.86 43.17
C PHE A 117 10.59 -14.90 42.60
N LEU A 118 10.19 -14.08 41.60
CA LEU A 118 11.09 -13.13 40.96
C LEU A 118 11.33 -11.93 41.86
N GLN A 119 12.59 -11.55 41.98
CA GLN A 119 13.03 -10.38 42.74
C GLN A 119 13.41 -9.27 41.79
N PRO A 120 12.94 -8.02 42.01
CA PRO A 120 13.39 -6.86 41.24
C PRO A 120 14.90 -6.74 41.26
N ASN A 121 15.48 -6.29 40.17
CA ASN A 121 16.92 -6.07 40.03
C ASN A 121 17.26 -4.70 40.65
N GLU A 122 17.80 -4.67 41.85
CA GLU A 122 18.17 -3.44 42.58
C GLU A 122 19.32 -2.64 41.92
N ASN A 123 19.90 -3.15 40.85
CA ASN A 123 20.81 -2.35 40.04
C ASN A 123 20.00 -1.29 39.29
N ILE A 124 19.71 -0.19 39.94
CA ILE A 124 19.41 1.08 39.27
C ILE A 124 20.70 1.44 38.51
N LEU A 125 20.84 0.90 37.30
CA LEU A 125 21.67 1.51 36.29
C LEU A 125 21.11 2.93 36.17
N LYS A 126 21.92 3.94 36.53
CA LYS A 126 21.61 5.33 36.17
C LYS A 126 21.11 5.28 34.74
N GLU A 127 19.88 5.73 34.54
CA GLU A 127 19.23 5.81 33.25
C GLU A 127 20.21 6.47 32.29
N VAL A 128 20.94 5.68 31.53
CA VAL A 128 21.63 6.17 30.33
C VAL A 128 20.50 6.44 29.37
N ILE A 129 19.96 7.67 29.41
CA ILE A 129 19.03 8.16 28.40
C ILE A 129 19.86 8.24 27.12
N VAL A 130 20.00 7.11 26.45
CA VAL A 130 20.41 7.09 25.05
C VAL A 130 19.22 7.68 24.31
N LYS A 131 19.24 9.00 24.12
CA LYS A 131 18.29 9.70 23.24
C LYS A 131 18.52 9.14 21.82
N ARG A 132 17.83 8.06 21.50
CA ARG A 132 17.89 7.50 20.16
C ARG A 132 17.26 8.52 19.23
N LYS A 133 18.02 9.00 18.25
CA LYS A 133 17.50 9.94 17.25
C LYS A 133 16.24 9.35 16.62
N THR A 134 15.16 10.11 16.59
CA THR A 134 13.91 9.71 15.95
C THR A 134 14.13 9.50 14.46
N TYR A 135 14.91 10.36 13.83
CA TYR A 135 15.25 10.32 12.42
C TYR A 135 16.76 10.17 12.22
N LEU A 136 17.14 9.24 11.35
CA LEU A 136 18.51 8.99 10.95
C LEU A 136 18.61 9.05 9.42
N HIS A 137 19.46 9.94 8.89
CA HIS A 137 19.75 10.04 7.47
C HIS A 137 20.80 9.00 7.05
N THR A 138 20.63 8.48 5.86
CA THR A 138 21.55 7.59 5.17
C THR A 138 21.71 8.04 3.72
N ALA A 139 22.67 7.51 2.98
CA ALA A 139 22.81 7.81 1.55
C ALA A 139 21.52 7.52 0.74
N LYS A 140 20.71 6.55 1.15
CA LYS A 140 19.45 6.20 0.49
C LYS A 140 18.25 7.02 0.93
N GLY A 141 18.24 7.62 2.12
CA GLY A 141 17.09 8.36 2.64
C GLY A 141 17.05 8.43 4.17
N ILE A 142 15.86 8.38 4.75
CA ILE A 142 15.61 8.62 6.17
C ILE A 142 15.08 7.35 6.84
N ILE A 143 15.64 7.00 7.99
CA ILE A 143 15.14 5.95 8.87
C ILE A 143 14.42 6.61 10.05
N ALA A 144 13.12 6.36 10.19
CA ALA A 144 12.31 6.77 11.33
C ALA A 144 12.21 5.62 12.34
N ASN A 145 12.69 5.81 13.57
CA ASN A 145 12.59 4.86 14.66
C ASN A 145 11.22 5.02 15.34
N ILE A 146 10.37 3.97 15.28
CA ILE A 146 8.99 4.01 15.76
C ILE A 146 8.84 3.37 17.14
N ALA A 147 9.43 2.21 17.38
CA ALA A 147 9.18 1.32 18.53
C ALA A 147 9.31 1.99 19.92
N SER A 148 10.10 3.03 20.07
CA SER A 148 10.35 3.71 21.36
C SER A 148 9.74 5.12 21.44
N GLY A 149 8.97 5.52 20.43
CA GLY A 149 8.44 6.87 20.31
C GLY A 149 6.91 6.95 20.37
N PRO A 150 6.34 8.15 20.43
CA PRO A 150 4.89 8.38 20.41
C PRO A 150 4.20 7.81 19.17
N LEU A 151 4.93 7.68 18.04
CA LEU A 151 4.41 7.10 16.80
C LEU A 151 4.03 5.62 16.93
N SER A 152 4.58 4.90 17.91
CA SER A 152 4.20 3.50 18.17
C SER A 152 2.77 3.33 18.69
N LYS A 153 2.14 4.42 19.10
CA LYS A 153 0.77 4.40 19.68
C LYS A 153 -0.30 4.90 18.71
N LEU A 154 0.04 5.30 17.48
CA LEU A 154 -0.84 5.98 16.52
C LEU A 154 -2.00 5.17 15.93
N GLY A 155 -2.06 3.90 16.14
CA GLY A 155 -3.11 3.09 15.56
C GLY A 155 -2.55 2.04 14.62
N ASN A 156 -2.49 2.31 13.34
CA ASN A 156 -2.06 1.36 12.32
C ASN A 156 -0.87 1.88 11.49
N GLY A 157 -0.40 1.05 10.55
CA GLY A 157 0.73 1.41 9.69
C GLY A 157 0.46 2.62 8.79
N LEU A 158 -0.77 2.82 8.33
CA LEU A 158 -1.15 3.98 7.51
C LEU A 158 -1.10 5.26 8.35
N ASP A 159 -1.59 5.21 9.59
CA ASP A 159 -1.53 6.33 10.54
C ASP A 159 -0.08 6.72 10.84
N VAL A 160 0.81 5.72 11.02
CA VAL A 160 2.25 5.98 11.21
C VAL A 160 2.85 6.69 10.00
N LEU A 161 2.59 6.18 8.79
CA LEU A 161 3.13 6.78 7.57
C LEU A 161 2.70 8.24 7.40
N SER A 162 1.45 8.56 7.70
CA SER A 162 0.90 9.91 7.56
C SER A 162 1.59 10.95 8.45
N HIS A 163 2.28 10.52 9.51
CA HIS A 163 2.97 11.41 10.46
C HIS A 163 4.50 11.36 10.34
N LEU A 164 5.02 10.80 9.23
CA LEU A 164 6.45 10.79 8.94
C LEU A 164 6.86 11.96 8.04
N PRO A 165 8.13 12.43 8.13
CA PRO A 165 8.60 13.53 7.32
C PRO A 165 8.45 13.26 5.83
N PHE A 166 7.99 14.28 5.10
CA PHE A 166 7.85 14.28 3.64
C PHE A 166 6.85 13.27 3.07
N ILE A 167 6.02 12.65 3.90
CA ILE A 167 4.94 11.77 3.45
C ILE A 167 3.62 12.52 3.48
N ILE A 168 2.89 12.47 2.38
CA ILE A 168 1.53 13.00 2.27
C ILE A 168 0.57 11.83 2.13
N ASN A 169 -0.48 11.81 2.94
CA ASN A 169 -1.62 10.92 2.80
C ASN A 169 -2.85 11.74 2.37
N LYS A 170 -3.25 11.59 1.12
CA LYS A 170 -4.48 12.21 0.61
C LYS A 170 -5.52 11.10 0.36
N ASN A 171 -6.51 10.99 1.25
CA ASN A 171 -7.59 9.99 1.16
C ASN A 171 -7.10 8.54 0.99
N GLY A 172 -6.09 8.16 1.77
CA GLY A 172 -5.48 6.83 1.69
C GLY A 172 -4.38 6.68 0.62
N ASN A 173 -4.20 7.65 -0.28
CA ASN A 173 -3.12 7.65 -1.26
C ASN A 173 -1.85 8.25 -0.65
N ILE A 174 -0.80 7.42 -0.55
CA ILE A 174 0.50 7.82 -0.01
C ILE A 174 1.39 8.32 -1.14
N SER A 175 1.99 9.48 -0.93
CA SER A 175 3.04 10.05 -1.79
C SER A 175 4.21 10.58 -0.95
N VAL A 176 5.39 10.66 -1.57
CA VAL A 176 6.58 11.31 -0.99
C VAL A 176 6.77 12.63 -1.72
N LEU A 177 6.91 13.73 -0.97
CA LEU A 177 7.07 15.09 -1.50
C LEU A 177 8.19 15.15 -2.55
N GLY A 178 7.90 15.75 -3.72
CA GLY A 178 8.83 15.84 -4.85
C GLY A 178 9.25 14.51 -5.50
N LYS A 179 8.70 13.36 -5.05
CA LYS A 179 9.05 12.01 -5.55
C LYS A 179 7.84 11.23 -6.08
N GLY A 180 6.61 11.67 -5.76
CA GLY A 180 5.38 11.00 -6.18
C GLY A 180 5.07 9.72 -5.38
N LYS A 181 4.39 8.77 -6.02
CA LYS A 181 3.90 7.53 -5.39
C LYS A 181 5.05 6.55 -5.10
N PRO A 182 5.30 6.17 -3.81
CA PRO A 182 6.35 5.22 -3.47
C PRO A 182 5.91 3.76 -3.67
N LEU A 183 6.90 2.86 -3.78
CA LEU A 183 6.69 1.46 -3.47
C LEU A 183 6.72 1.27 -1.96
N ILE A 184 5.74 0.57 -1.39
CA ILE A 184 5.66 0.32 0.05
C ILE A 184 5.89 -1.15 0.32
N PHE A 185 6.81 -1.45 1.24
CA PHE A 185 7.14 -2.81 1.66
C PHE A 185 6.90 -2.99 3.16
N ILE A 186 6.43 -4.16 3.54
CA ILE A 186 6.34 -4.62 4.93
C ILE A 186 7.27 -5.83 5.05
N ASN A 187 8.37 -5.69 5.82
CA ASN A 187 9.38 -6.75 5.98
C ASN A 187 9.86 -7.33 4.64
N ASN A 188 10.15 -6.46 3.67
CA ASN A 188 10.54 -6.76 2.29
C ASN A 188 9.41 -7.28 1.38
N ARG A 189 8.20 -7.53 1.86
CA ARG A 189 7.05 -7.88 1.04
C ARG A 189 6.35 -6.62 0.52
N LEU A 190 6.15 -6.52 -0.80
CA LEU A 190 5.44 -5.39 -1.39
C LEU A 190 3.97 -5.34 -0.93
N VAL A 191 3.53 -4.16 -0.50
CA VAL A 191 2.13 -3.80 -0.27
C VAL A 191 1.47 -3.51 -1.61
N ARG A 192 0.41 -4.24 -1.94
CA ARG A 192 -0.35 -4.03 -3.18
C ARG A 192 -1.60 -3.21 -2.96
N ASN A 193 -2.27 -3.47 -1.86
CA ASN A 193 -3.42 -2.72 -1.41
C ASN A 193 -3.05 -1.98 -0.12
N LEU A 194 -3.25 -0.68 -0.10
CA LEU A 194 -2.96 0.15 1.07
C LEU A 194 -3.76 -0.26 2.32
N SER A 195 -4.88 -0.99 2.15
CA SER A 195 -5.60 -1.61 3.27
C SER A 195 -4.75 -2.61 4.07
N GLU A 196 -3.68 -3.18 3.49
CA GLU A 196 -2.71 -4.01 4.22
C GLU A 196 -1.99 -3.23 5.33
N LEU A 197 -1.84 -1.91 5.17
CA LEU A 197 -1.25 -1.02 6.19
C LEU A 197 -2.16 -0.87 7.41
N ASN A 198 -3.47 -0.96 7.21
CA ASN A 198 -4.44 -0.90 8.30
C ASN A 198 -4.43 -2.15 9.18
N GLN A 199 -3.81 -3.24 8.71
CA GLN A 199 -3.68 -4.50 9.44
C GLN A 199 -2.41 -4.59 10.29
N ILE A 200 -1.54 -3.58 10.26
CA ILE A 200 -0.33 -3.53 11.09
C ILE A 200 -0.58 -2.55 12.21
N ASN A 201 -0.47 -2.99 13.47
CA ASN A 201 -0.50 -2.05 14.57
C ASN A 201 0.79 -1.22 14.61
N SER A 202 0.65 0.06 14.94
CA SER A 202 1.79 0.97 15.09
C SER A 202 2.80 0.47 16.14
N SER A 203 2.34 -0.16 17.22
CA SER A 203 3.18 -0.78 18.26
C SER A 203 4.07 -1.91 17.73
N ASP A 204 3.67 -2.54 16.62
CA ASP A 204 4.44 -3.59 15.98
C ASP A 204 5.54 -3.07 15.07
N ILE A 205 5.52 -1.80 14.72
CA ILE A 205 6.50 -1.20 13.82
C ILE A 205 7.78 -0.87 14.59
N LYS A 206 8.91 -1.48 14.19
CA LYS A 206 10.22 -1.17 14.75
C LYS A 206 10.77 0.14 14.19
N ARG A 207 10.75 0.27 12.87
CA ARG A 207 11.20 1.45 12.14
C ARG A 207 10.57 1.51 10.75
N VAL A 208 10.55 2.69 10.17
CA VAL A 208 10.19 2.92 8.77
C VAL A 208 11.40 3.53 8.06
N GLU A 209 11.77 2.96 6.92
CA GLU A 209 12.81 3.48 6.05
C GLU A 209 12.16 4.18 4.86
N ILE A 210 12.33 5.49 4.76
CA ILE A 210 11.86 6.34 3.67
C ILE A 210 13.03 6.51 2.71
N ILE A 211 13.08 5.69 1.66
CA ILE A 211 14.15 5.68 0.67
C ILE A 211 13.77 6.69 -0.42
N THR A 212 14.32 7.88 -0.33
CA THR A 212 14.12 8.99 -1.28
C THR A 212 15.07 8.93 -2.46
N ASN A 213 16.16 8.15 -2.34
CA ASN A 213 17.16 7.91 -3.36
C ASN A 213 17.33 6.39 -3.55
N PRO A 214 16.33 5.71 -4.16
CA PRO A 214 16.42 4.28 -4.41
C PRO A 214 17.63 3.98 -5.32
N GLY A 215 18.43 3.00 -4.94
CA GLY A 215 19.62 2.60 -5.71
C GLY A 215 19.28 1.83 -6.98
N ALA A 216 20.32 1.35 -7.67
CA ALA A 216 20.21 0.62 -8.94
C ALA A 216 19.49 -0.74 -8.80
N GLU A 217 19.41 -1.29 -7.59
CA GLU A 217 18.62 -2.51 -7.30
C GLU A 217 17.13 -2.34 -7.60
N TYR A 218 16.59 -1.11 -7.57
CA TYR A 218 15.20 -0.83 -7.91
C TYR A 218 15.06 -0.51 -9.40
N ASP A 219 13.90 -0.87 -9.96
CA ASP A 219 13.53 -0.52 -11.34
C ASP A 219 13.71 0.98 -11.58
N ALA A 220 14.16 1.36 -12.79
CA ALA A 220 14.42 2.76 -13.14
C ALA A 220 13.18 3.66 -13.08
N THR A 221 11.97 3.09 -13.02
CA THR A 221 10.72 3.84 -12.87
C THR A 221 10.42 4.25 -11.42
N ILE A 222 11.15 3.75 -10.42
CA ILE A 222 10.85 3.99 -9.00
C ILE A 222 11.55 5.24 -8.51
N SER A 223 10.81 6.22 -8.01
CA SER A 223 11.34 7.47 -7.46
C SER A 223 11.46 7.46 -5.93
N ALA A 224 10.67 6.65 -5.24
CA ALA A 224 10.73 6.49 -3.79
C ALA A 224 10.30 5.10 -3.34
N VAL A 225 10.82 4.67 -2.19
CA VAL A 225 10.46 3.39 -1.55
C VAL A 225 10.26 3.61 -0.06
N ILE A 226 9.23 2.99 0.52
CA ILE A 226 8.99 2.97 1.95
C ILE A 226 9.10 1.53 2.45
N LYS A 227 10.00 1.24 3.39
CA LYS A 227 10.11 -0.07 4.03
C LYS A 227 9.65 -0.01 5.48
N ILE A 228 8.57 -0.66 5.80
CA ILE A 228 8.09 -0.84 7.18
C ILE A 228 8.72 -2.09 7.74
N ILE A 229 9.59 -1.93 8.73
CA ILE A 229 10.24 -3.03 9.42
C ILE A 229 9.54 -3.23 10.75
N THR A 230 8.94 -4.38 10.94
CA THR A 230 8.29 -4.73 12.20
C THR A 230 9.29 -5.38 13.17
N SER A 231 9.00 -5.35 14.47
CA SER A 231 9.79 -6.07 15.47
C SER A 231 9.76 -7.58 15.20
N LYS A 232 10.79 -8.30 15.65
CA LYS A 232 10.84 -9.77 15.43
C LYS A 232 9.62 -10.43 16.07
N PRO A 233 9.02 -11.44 15.41
CA PRO A 233 7.93 -12.19 16.02
C PRO A 233 8.42 -12.97 17.23
N ILE A 234 7.67 -12.90 18.30
CA ILE A 234 7.92 -13.66 19.51
C ILE A 234 6.95 -14.85 19.52
N GLY A 235 7.49 -16.07 19.64
CA GLY A 235 6.71 -17.29 19.86
C GLY A 235 6.22 -18.03 18.61
N GLU A 236 5.86 -19.28 18.86
CA GLU A 236 5.15 -20.18 17.96
C GLU A 236 3.66 -20.13 18.28
N GLY A 237 2.82 -20.64 17.39
CA GLY A 237 1.40 -20.80 17.60
C GLY A 237 0.52 -20.02 16.64
N PHE A 238 -0.72 -19.84 17.05
CA PHE A 238 -1.78 -19.19 16.28
C PHE A 238 -1.89 -17.72 16.64
N GLY A 239 -2.04 -16.87 15.62
CA GLY A 239 -2.33 -15.45 15.75
C GLY A 239 -3.46 -15.03 14.84
N CYS A 240 -4.28 -14.07 15.27
CA CYS A 240 -5.41 -13.56 14.51
C CYS A 240 -5.54 -12.06 14.72
N LEU A 241 -5.85 -11.34 13.63
CA LEU A 241 -6.27 -9.94 13.66
C LEU A 241 -7.56 -9.81 12.88
N ALA A 242 -8.60 -9.32 13.53
CA ALA A 242 -9.87 -8.97 12.90
C ALA A 242 -10.06 -7.45 12.96
N ASN A 243 -10.48 -6.85 11.86
CA ASN A 243 -10.84 -5.45 11.78
C ASN A 243 -12.14 -5.23 11.02
N ALA A 244 -12.87 -4.20 11.39
CA ALA A 244 -14.06 -3.76 10.70
C ALA A 244 -14.18 -2.23 10.79
N GLY A 245 -14.76 -1.63 9.75
CA GLY A 245 -14.96 -0.19 9.73
C GLY A 245 -16.20 0.21 8.95
N LEU A 246 -16.77 1.31 9.39
CA LEU A 246 -17.88 2.01 8.74
C LEU A 246 -17.40 3.39 8.34
N SER A 247 -17.79 3.84 7.16
CA SER A 247 -17.52 5.19 6.66
C SER A 247 -18.80 5.77 6.10
N MET A 248 -19.21 6.91 6.62
CA MET A 248 -20.43 7.61 6.25
C MET A 248 -20.10 8.98 5.71
N GLU A 249 -20.35 9.18 4.42
CA GLU A 249 -20.32 10.48 3.76
C GLU A 249 -21.76 10.87 3.41
N ARG A 250 -22.19 10.65 2.17
CA ARG A 250 -23.61 10.66 1.75
C ARG A 250 -24.21 9.26 1.82
N ASN A 251 -23.38 8.26 1.53
CA ASN A 251 -23.74 6.84 1.55
C ASN A 251 -22.84 6.12 2.56
N LEU A 252 -23.34 5.00 3.05
CA LEU A 252 -22.60 4.12 3.94
C LEU A 252 -21.69 3.21 3.14
N SER A 253 -20.40 3.25 3.45
CA SER A 253 -19.37 2.28 3.03
C SER A 253 -18.91 1.48 4.24
N HIS A 254 -18.54 0.22 4.03
CA HIS A 254 -18.04 -0.62 5.12
C HIS A 254 -17.01 -1.62 4.62
N TYR A 255 -16.12 -1.98 5.51
CA TYR A 255 -15.11 -2.99 5.26
C TYR A 255 -14.94 -3.93 6.45
N SER A 256 -14.46 -5.12 6.19
CA SER A 256 -13.99 -6.05 7.20
C SER A 256 -12.75 -6.81 6.71
N GLY A 257 -11.89 -7.18 7.64
CA GLY A 257 -10.67 -7.91 7.34
C GLY A 257 -10.37 -8.94 8.42
N LEU A 258 -9.82 -10.06 8.01
CA LEU A 258 -9.37 -11.14 8.88
C LEU A 258 -7.98 -11.59 8.42
N ASN A 259 -7.02 -11.53 9.32
CA ASN A 259 -5.67 -12.03 9.11
C ASN A 259 -5.40 -13.16 10.10
N ILE A 260 -5.05 -14.32 9.59
CA ILE A 260 -4.77 -15.52 10.37
C ILE A 260 -3.34 -15.96 10.10
N LYS A 261 -2.63 -16.35 11.13
CA LYS A 261 -1.25 -16.85 11.05
C LYS A 261 -1.06 -18.06 11.96
N TYR A 262 -0.27 -18.98 11.49
CA TYR A 262 0.14 -20.14 12.27
C TYR A 262 1.61 -20.43 12.04
N ARG A 263 2.38 -20.49 13.11
CA ARG A 263 3.81 -20.78 13.08
C ARG A 263 4.16 -22.00 13.92
N LYS A 264 4.94 -22.87 13.33
CA LYS A 264 5.52 -24.01 14.05
C LYS A 264 6.92 -24.27 13.50
N LYS A 265 7.95 -24.10 14.33
CA LYS A 265 9.37 -24.28 13.97
C LYS A 265 9.76 -23.45 12.74
N GLU A 266 10.10 -24.13 11.67
CA GLU A 266 10.58 -23.57 10.41
C GLU A 266 9.47 -23.09 9.47
N PHE A 267 8.21 -23.49 9.75
CA PHE A 267 7.05 -23.18 8.90
C PHE A 267 6.24 -22.01 9.43
N ASP A 268 5.83 -21.12 8.53
CA ASP A 268 4.92 -20.01 8.80
C ASP A 268 3.83 -19.99 7.73
N LEU A 269 2.60 -20.25 8.13
CA LEU A 269 1.41 -20.22 7.28
C LEU A 269 0.61 -18.98 7.60
N PHE A 270 0.07 -18.33 6.58
CA PHE A 270 -0.77 -17.15 6.77
C PHE A 270 -1.86 -17.06 5.71
N ALA A 271 -2.97 -16.46 6.11
CA ALA A 271 -4.09 -16.15 5.24
C ALA A 271 -4.66 -14.79 5.59
N ASP A 272 -5.02 -14.02 4.56
CA ASP A 272 -5.72 -12.75 4.68
C ASP A 272 -7.00 -12.80 3.87
N LEU A 273 -8.10 -12.32 4.44
CA LEU A 273 -9.35 -12.10 3.76
C LEU A 273 -9.82 -10.67 4.03
N GLN A 274 -10.19 -9.95 2.99
CA GLN A 274 -10.72 -8.60 3.07
C GLN A 274 -11.98 -8.49 2.22
N TYR A 275 -12.97 -7.87 2.79
CA TYR A 275 -14.21 -7.47 2.16
C TYR A 275 -14.33 -5.96 2.25
N ASN A 276 -14.66 -5.30 1.15
CA ASN A 276 -14.89 -3.88 1.11
C ASN A 276 -16.07 -3.55 0.20
N ARG A 277 -17.05 -2.83 0.74
CA ARG A 277 -18.15 -2.26 -0.03
C ARG A 277 -18.07 -0.75 0.06
N THR A 278 -17.78 -0.09 -1.06
CA THR A 278 -17.76 1.36 -1.19
C THR A 278 -19.01 1.84 -1.90
N SER A 279 -19.59 2.92 -1.38
CA SER A 279 -20.67 3.64 -2.03
C SER A 279 -20.41 5.13 -1.87
N SER A 280 -20.23 5.84 -2.98
CA SER A 280 -19.94 7.28 -2.97
C SER A 280 -20.88 8.02 -3.91
N LYS A 281 -21.17 9.27 -3.58
CA LYS A 281 -21.91 10.22 -4.41
C LYS A 281 -21.14 11.52 -4.49
N ALA A 282 -21.03 12.07 -5.68
CA ALA A 282 -20.35 13.34 -5.92
C ALA A 282 -21.13 14.19 -6.92
N LYS A 283 -20.94 15.50 -6.83
CA LYS A 283 -21.37 16.44 -7.87
C LYS A 283 -20.19 17.03 -8.58
N GLN A 284 -20.29 17.14 -9.89
CA GLN A 284 -19.28 17.79 -10.72
C GLN A 284 -19.94 18.84 -11.59
N LEU A 285 -19.35 20.02 -11.62
CA LEU A 285 -19.65 21.05 -12.60
C LEU A 285 -18.51 21.13 -13.59
N SER A 286 -18.83 21.12 -14.88
CA SER A 286 -17.87 21.20 -15.96
C SER A 286 -18.32 22.29 -16.93
N ASN A 287 -17.40 23.16 -17.29
CA ASN A 287 -17.60 24.16 -18.33
C ASN A 287 -16.51 23.98 -19.39
N ARG A 288 -16.89 23.59 -20.58
CA ARG A 288 -15.99 23.39 -21.70
C ARG A 288 -16.28 24.42 -22.80
N SER A 289 -15.29 25.22 -23.13
CA SER A 289 -15.39 26.25 -24.16
C SER A 289 -14.56 25.85 -25.37
N PHE A 290 -15.21 25.79 -26.53
CA PHE A 290 -14.60 25.67 -27.83
C PHE A 290 -14.60 27.05 -28.53
N LEU A 291 -14.09 27.15 -29.75
CA LEU A 291 -14.12 28.40 -30.50
C LEU A 291 -15.55 28.88 -30.82
N THR A 292 -16.45 27.94 -31.11
CA THR A 292 -17.79 28.24 -31.65
C THR A 292 -18.90 27.86 -30.66
N GLN A 293 -18.61 27.05 -29.63
CA GLN A 293 -19.61 26.60 -28.69
C GLN A 293 -19.09 26.51 -27.25
N GLN A 294 -20.01 26.53 -26.32
CA GLN A 294 -19.77 26.29 -24.90
C GLN A 294 -20.67 25.16 -24.40
N VAL A 295 -20.12 24.22 -23.66
CA VAL A 295 -20.83 23.08 -23.06
C VAL A 295 -20.71 23.20 -21.55
N ASN A 296 -21.84 23.36 -20.87
CA ASN A 296 -21.95 23.35 -19.42
C ASN A 296 -22.58 22.04 -18.97
N GLU A 297 -21.96 21.35 -18.07
CA GLU A 297 -22.41 20.06 -17.54
C GLU A 297 -22.57 20.13 -16.01
N ASN A 298 -23.71 19.65 -15.52
CA ASN A 298 -23.97 19.46 -14.09
C ASN A 298 -24.23 17.99 -13.84
N ILE A 299 -23.21 17.31 -13.33
CA ILE A 299 -23.14 15.86 -13.29
C ILE A 299 -23.33 15.38 -11.86
N ASP A 300 -24.37 14.59 -11.60
CA ASP A 300 -24.50 13.80 -10.40
C ASP A 300 -23.88 12.42 -10.64
N MET A 301 -22.84 12.09 -9.89
CA MET A 301 -22.09 10.84 -9.99
C MET A 301 -22.37 9.93 -8.81
N GLN A 302 -22.53 8.64 -9.06
CA GLN A 302 -22.61 7.62 -8.02
C GLN A 302 -21.73 6.43 -8.39
N THR A 303 -20.90 5.99 -7.45
CA THR A 303 -20.09 4.78 -7.56
C THR A 303 -20.46 3.80 -6.47
N ASN A 304 -20.73 2.55 -6.84
CA ASN A 304 -20.88 1.44 -5.91
C ASN A 304 -19.93 0.32 -6.33
N ALA A 305 -19.10 -0.12 -5.41
CA ALA A 305 -18.15 -1.19 -5.69
C ALA A 305 -18.08 -2.19 -4.54
N LEU A 306 -18.00 -3.46 -4.91
CA LEU A 306 -17.77 -4.58 -4.00
C LEU A 306 -16.43 -5.22 -4.33
N THR A 307 -15.54 -5.28 -3.34
CA THR A 307 -14.21 -5.85 -3.51
C THR A 307 -13.96 -6.97 -2.50
N TRP A 308 -13.49 -8.10 -2.99
CA TRP A 308 -12.95 -9.20 -2.20
C TRP A 308 -11.46 -9.35 -2.50
N ASN A 309 -10.64 -9.40 -1.46
CA ASN A 309 -9.22 -9.74 -1.56
C ASN A 309 -8.96 -10.92 -0.64
N GLY A 310 -8.44 -12.00 -1.21
CA GLY A 310 -7.99 -13.16 -0.47
C GLY A 310 -6.51 -13.41 -0.72
N SER A 311 -5.75 -13.79 0.30
CA SER A 311 -4.40 -14.31 0.09
C SER A 311 -4.10 -15.45 1.05
N VAL A 312 -3.34 -16.42 0.54
CA VAL A 312 -2.77 -17.50 1.34
C VAL A 312 -1.30 -17.63 1.00
N GLY A 313 -0.49 -17.92 1.99
CA GLY A 313 0.94 -18.06 1.76
C GLY A 313 1.61 -18.93 2.80
N LEU A 314 2.76 -19.42 2.41
CA LEU A 314 3.61 -20.23 3.24
C LEU A 314 5.04 -19.70 3.19
N ASN A 315 5.77 -19.90 4.26
CA ASN A 315 7.17 -19.57 4.37
C ASN A 315 7.89 -20.71 5.12
N TYR A 316 9.07 -21.06 4.65
CA TYR A 316 9.95 -22.05 5.25
C TYR A 316 11.34 -21.44 5.44
N GLU A 317 11.90 -21.56 6.63
CA GLU A 317 13.22 -21.03 6.97
C GLU A 317 14.02 -22.09 7.74
N HIS A 318 15.14 -22.53 7.17
CA HIS A 318 15.98 -23.55 7.75
C HIS A 318 17.32 -22.99 8.21
N ARG A 319 17.61 -23.04 9.51
CA ARG A 319 18.93 -22.76 10.15
C ARG A 319 19.62 -21.48 9.66
N ASP A 320 18.88 -20.42 9.36
CA ASP A 320 19.38 -19.15 8.82
C ASP A 320 20.19 -19.31 7.50
N LYS A 321 20.15 -20.49 6.86
CA LYS A 321 20.85 -20.75 5.57
C LYS A 321 19.93 -20.73 4.38
N LEU A 322 18.68 -21.12 4.56
CA LEU A 322 17.73 -21.26 3.48
C LEU A 322 16.40 -20.62 3.89
N ALA A 323 15.88 -19.74 3.05
CA ALA A 323 14.51 -19.26 3.19
C ALA A 323 13.79 -19.35 1.84
N MET A 324 12.59 -19.90 1.82
CA MET A 324 11.73 -19.96 0.64
C MET A 324 10.27 -19.80 1.02
N GLY A 325 9.48 -19.36 0.08
CA GLY A 325 8.05 -19.19 0.32
C GLY A 325 7.29 -18.90 -0.96
N ALA A 326 5.98 -19.02 -0.84
CA ALA A 326 5.06 -18.67 -1.91
C ALA A 326 3.82 -18.02 -1.32
N ILE A 327 3.24 -17.09 -2.07
CA ILE A 327 1.96 -16.46 -1.77
C ILE A 327 1.09 -16.45 -3.03
N TYR A 328 -0.14 -16.86 -2.87
CA TYR A 328 -1.19 -16.67 -3.87
C TYR A 328 -2.15 -15.59 -3.38
N LYS A 329 -2.52 -14.65 -4.28
CA LYS A 329 -3.51 -13.61 -4.03
C LYS A 329 -4.59 -13.66 -5.09
N TYR A 330 -5.82 -13.54 -4.65
CA TYR A 330 -7.00 -13.39 -5.49
C TYR A 330 -7.70 -12.08 -5.17
N THR A 331 -7.94 -11.28 -6.20
CA THR A 331 -8.74 -10.05 -6.09
C THR A 331 -9.95 -10.18 -7.01
N SER A 332 -11.11 -9.87 -6.49
CA SER A 332 -12.37 -9.87 -7.24
C SER A 332 -13.14 -8.59 -6.96
N LEU A 333 -13.53 -7.92 -8.03
CA LEU A 333 -14.54 -6.86 -8.04
C LEU A 333 -15.72 -7.39 -8.85
N PRO A 334 -16.59 -8.22 -8.25
CA PRO A 334 -17.69 -8.87 -8.97
C PRO A 334 -18.78 -7.88 -9.38
N HIS A 335 -18.80 -6.73 -8.76
CA HIS A 335 -19.78 -5.70 -9.02
C HIS A 335 -19.19 -4.33 -8.74
N GLU A 336 -18.97 -3.57 -9.80
CA GLU A 336 -18.65 -2.14 -9.76
C GLU A 336 -19.59 -1.42 -10.70
N THR A 337 -20.37 -0.48 -10.17
CA THR A 337 -21.29 0.32 -10.96
C THR A 337 -20.91 1.79 -10.80
N PHE A 338 -20.68 2.45 -11.91
CA PHE A 338 -20.53 3.90 -12.01
C PHE A 338 -21.72 4.45 -12.79
N THR A 339 -22.44 5.41 -12.20
CA THR A 339 -23.61 6.02 -12.82
C THR A 339 -23.45 7.53 -12.80
N THR A 340 -23.71 8.19 -13.91
CA THR A 340 -23.82 9.64 -13.99
C THR A 340 -25.19 10.04 -14.52
N ASN A 341 -25.77 11.09 -13.93
CA ASN A 341 -26.90 11.81 -14.47
C ASN A 341 -26.41 13.23 -14.74
N ASP A 342 -26.48 13.66 -15.97
CA ASP A 342 -25.91 14.92 -16.42
C ASP A 342 -26.96 15.79 -17.09
N CYS A 343 -27.08 17.03 -16.57
CA CYS A 343 -27.85 18.09 -17.23
C CYS A 343 -26.85 18.91 -18.05
N VAL A 344 -26.98 18.83 -19.35
CA VAL A 344 -26.07 19.49 -20.32
C VAL A 344 -26.76 20.66 -20.98
N GLU A 345 -26.11 21.82 -20.90
CA GLU A 345 -26.49 23.02 -21.59
C GLU A 345 -25.44 23.34 -22.66
N VAL A 346 -25.84 23.43 -23.92
CA VAL A 346 -24.98 23.76 -25.05
C VAL A 346 -25.38 25.11 -25.62
N LYS A 347 -24.44 26.04 -25.63
CA LYS A 347 -24.57 27.33 -26.27
C LYS A 347 -23.76 27.34 -27.56
N TYR A 348 -24.44 27.42 -28.73
CA TYR A 348 -23.83 27.47 -30.06
C TYR A 348 -24.36 28.67 -30.80
N MET A 349 -23.49 29.60 -31.21
CA MET A 349 -23.83 30.84 -31.97
C MET A 349 -25.03 31.61 -31.36
N GLY A 350 -25.16 31.65 -30.05
CA GLY A 350 -26.24 32.31 -29.33
C GLY A 350 -27.51 31.47 -29.12
N HIS A 351 -27.62 30.30 -29.75
CA HIS A 351 -28.71 29.36 -29.51
C HIS A 351 -28.38 28.46 -28.32
N LEU A 352 -29.37 28.22 -27.49
CA LEU A 352 -29.29 27.37 -26.32
C LEU A 352 -30.01 26.06 -26.58
N LYS A 353 -29.38 24.94 -26.26
CA LYS A 353 -29.97 23.60 -26.32
C LYS A 353 -29.66 22.84 -25.05
N ASP A 354 -30.68 22.37 -24.36
CA ASP A 354 -30.59 21.60 -23.13
C ASP A 354 -30.95 20.14 -23.39
N PHE A 355 -30.28 19.22 -22.71
CA PHE A 355 -30.65 17.82 -22.72
C PHE A 355 -30.18 17.13 -21.44
N ILE A 356 -30.73 15.94 -21.20
CA ILE A 356 -30.35 15.09 -20.08
C ILE A 356 -29.66 13.87 -20.66
N SER A 357 -28.51 13.49 -20.09
CA SER A 357 -27.85 12.24 -20.39
C SER A 357 -27.65 11.40 -19.14
N ASN A 358 -27.68 10.10 -19.32
CA ASN A 358 -27.37 9.13 -18.28
C ASN A 358 -26.28 8.19 -18.81
N ASP A 359 -25.23 7.98 -18.03
CA ASP A 359 -24.20 6.99 -18.28
C ASP A 359 -24.18 5.98 -17.12
N LYS A 360 -24.32 4.72 -17.46
CA LYS A 360 -24.19 3.61 -16.50
C LYS A 360 -23.14 2.64 -16.98
N ARG A 361 -22.09 2.49 -16.17
CA ARG A 361 -21.01 1.54 -16.44
C ARG A 361 -21.04 0.44 -15.38
N ASN A 362 -21.06 -0.80 -15.82
CA ASN A 362 -20.97 -1.98 -14.96
C ASN A 362 -19.66 -2.71 -15.28
N SER A 363 -18.79 -2.83 -14.28
CA SER A 363 -17.48 -3.46 -14.45
C SER A 363 -17.33 -4.66 -13.54
N VAL A 364 -16.64 -5.67 -14.06
CA VAL A 364 -16.26 -6.90 -13.33
C VAL A 364 -14.78 -7.13 -13.53
N THR A 365 -14.05 -7.30 -12.43
CA THR A 365 -12.60 -7.52 -12.48
C THR A 365 -12.20 -8.73 -11.64
N TYR A 366 -11.34 -9.59 -12.19
CA TYR A 366 -10.70 -10.70 -11.49
C TYR A 366 -9.19 -10.62 -11.69
N SER A 367 -8.43 -10.91 -10.63
CA SER A 367 -6.98 -10.95 -10.71
C SER A 367 -6.43 -12.09 -9.85
N HIS A 368 -5.56 -12.90 -10.45
CA HIS A 368 -4.78 -13.94 -9.82
C HIS A 368 -3.32 -13.53 -9.81
N TYR A 369 -2.68 -13.63 -8.67
CA TYR A 369 -1.28 -13.31 -8.54
C TYR A 369 -0.56 -14.35 -7.68
N ILE A 370 0.58 -14.79 -8.16
CA ILE A 370 1.50 -15.69 -7.45
C ILE A 370 2.85 -14.98 -7.36
N ASN A 371 3.42 -14.97 -6.16
CA ASN A 371 4.83 -14.64 -5.97
C ASN A 371 5.49 -15.79 -5.22
N SER A 372 6.67 -16.19 -5.63
CA SER A 372 7.51 -17.15 -4.94
C SER A 372 8.92 -16.61 -4.79
N TYR A 373 9.60 -16.97 -3.72
CA TYR A 373 10.97 -16.58 -3.51
C TYR A 373 11.81 -17.73 -2.97
N PHE A 374 13.11 -17.64 -3.28
CA PHE A 374 14.16 -18.51 -2.75
C PHE A 374 15.34 -17.64 -2.33
N SER A 375 15.88 -17.87 -1.12
CA SER A 375 17.07 -17.18 -0.63
C SER A 375 18.01 -18.18 0.00
N TYR A 376 19.28 -18.12 -0.42
CA TYR A 376 20.35 -18.96 0.11
C TYR A 376 21.46 -18.09 0.69
N TYR A 377 21.76 -18.26 1.97
CA TYR A 377 22.72 -17.47 2.71
C TYR A 377 24.06 -18.24 2.76
N PHE A 378 25.06 -17.73 2.03
CA PHE A 378 26.44 -18.24 2.08
C PHE A 378 27.09 -17.90 3.43
N THR A 379 26.87 -16.65 3.86
CA THR A 379 27.22 -16.10 5.18
C THR A 379 26.09 -15.21 5.67
N LYS A 380 26.22 -14.60 6.88
CA LYS A 380 25.22 -13.62 7.37
C LYS A 380 25.07 -12.41 6.45
N ASP A 381 26.15 -12.02 5.74
CA ASP A 381 26.24 -10.81 4.93
C ASP A 381 26.30 -11.10 3.42
N ALA A 382 26.41 -12.39 3.02
CA ALA A 382 26.43 -12.80 1.62
C ALA A 382 25.32 -13.80 1.31
N TYR A 383 24.46 -13.45 0.35
CA TYR A 383 23.35 -14.32 -0.03
C TYR A 383 22.89 -14.11 -1.47
N LEU A 384 22.30 -15.18 -2.02
CA LEU A 384 21.56 -15.17 -3.28
C LEU A 384 20.07 -15.08 -2.97
N LYS A 385 19.34 -14.23 -3.67
CA LYS A 385 17.87 -14.19 -3.63
C LYS A 385 17.31 -14.24 -5.04
N VAL A 386 16.28 -15.08 -5.23
CA VAL A 386 15.53 -15.19 -6.48
C VAL A 386 14.05 -15.02 -6.15
N ASP A 387 13.38 -14.18 -6.89
CA ASP A 387 11.94 -13.94 -6.81
C ASP A 387 11.31 -14.20 -8.18
N PHE A 388 10.10 -14.74 -8.19
CA PHE A 388 9.31 -15.00 -9.39
C PHE A 388 7.89 -14.50 -9.18
N ASP A 389 7.34 -13.79 -10.18
CA ASP A 389 5.97 -13.28 -10.19
C ASP A 389 5.20 -13.84 -11.39
N TYR A 390 3.94 -14.19 -11.15
CA TYR A 390 2.93 -14.45 -12.17
C TYR A 390 1.67 -13.66 -11.86
N MET A 391 1.08 -13.01 -12.86
CA MET A 391 -0.23 -12.37 -12.74
C MET A 391 -1.07 -12.64 -13.98
N ASN A 392 -2.35 -12.94 -13.74
CA ASN A 392 -3.39 -12.91 -14.76
C ASN A 392 -4.57 -12.10 -14.23
N SER A 393 -5.04 -11.13 -15.02
CA SER A 393 -6.13 -10.23 -14.64
C SER A 393 -7.04 -10.01 -15.83
N SER A 394 -8.34 -10.07 -15.60
CA SER A 394 -9.38 -9.81 -16.58
C SER A 394 -10.31 -8.72 -16.05
N ASN A 395 -10.62 -7.76 -16.90
CA ASN A 395 -11.60 -6.70 -16.64
C ASN A 395 -12.59 -6.68 -17.80
N GLU A 396 -13.86 -6.70 -17.48
CA GLU A 396 -14.95 -6.48 -18.43
C GLU A 396 -15.78 -5.30 -17.95
N SER A 397 -16.06 -4.34 -18.83
CA SER A 397 -16.88 -3.17 -18.57
C SER A 397 -17.91 -2.99 -19.67
N ASN A 398 -19.17 -2.93 -19.28
CA ASN A 398 -20.30 -2.63 -20.16
C ASN A 398 -20.81 -1.22 -19.81
N GLN A 399 -21.01 -0.38 -20.82
CA GLN A 399 -21.52 0.97 -20.69
C GLN A 399 -22.84 1.10 -21.43
N ASP A 400 -23.84 1.62 -20.73
CA ASP A 400 -25.14 2.01 -21.27
C ASP A 400 -25.24 3.53 -21.14
N TYR A 401 -25.13 4.23 -22.27
CA TYR A 401 -25.27 5.68 -22.35
C TYR A 401 -26.58 6.04 -23.03
N SER A 402 -27.39 6.89 -22.42
CA SER A 402 -28.62 7.39 -23.01
C SER A 402 -28.60 8.92 -23.11
N LEU A 403 -29.05 9.44 -24.26
CA LEU A 403 -29.22 10.85 -24.54
C LEU A 403 -30.63 11.06 -25.08
N ASN A 404 -31.52 11.66 -24.27
CA ASN A 404 -32.95 11.75 -24.57
C ASN A 404 -33.56 10.35 -24.87
N SER A 405 -33.82 10.05 -26.15
CA SER A 405 -34.36 8.76 -26.61
C SER A 405 -33.32 7.88 -27.35
N GLU A 406 -32.08 8.36 -27.51
CA GLU A 406 -31.02 7.59 -28.15
C GLU A 406 -30.24 6.78 -27.09
N GLU A 407 -29.99 5.51 -27.36
CA GLU A 407 -29.20 4.66 -26.48
C GLU A 407 -27.95 4.18 -27.22
N ILE A 408 -26.84 4.11 -26.49
CA ILE A 408 -25.55 3.64 -26.97
C ILE A 408 -25.04 2.61 -26.00
N HIS A 409 -24.80 1.39 -26.49
CA HIS A 409 -24.22 0.32 -25.72
C HIS A 409 -22.79 0.07 -26.17
N SER A 410 -21.84 0.11 -25.24
CA SER A 410 -20.46 -0.25 -25.52
C SER A 410 -19.92 -1.27 -24.53
N LYS A 411 -18.93 -2.03 -25.01
CA LYS A 411 -18.27 -3.08 -24.23
C LYS A 411 -16.76 -2.93 -24.36
N ASN A 412 -16.09 -2.96 -23.22
CA ASN A 412 -14.63 -3.03 -23.13
C ASN A 412 -14.22 -4.31 -22.39
N HIS A 413 -13.30 -5.07 -22.96
CA HIS A 413 -12.72 -6.25 -22.34
C HIS A 413 -11.19 -6.16 -22.39
N SER A 414 -10.56 -6.22 -21.22
CA SER A 414 -9.10 -6.19 -21.08
C SER A 414 -8.61 -7.45 -20.35
N ASN A 415 -7.60 -8.10 -20.90
CA ASN A 415 -6.95 -9.25 -20.28
C ASN A 415 -5.44 -9.01 -20.23
N ASN A 416 -4.88 -9.12 -19.03
CA ASN A 416 -3.50 -8.87 -18.73
C ASN A 416 -2.82 -10.13 -18.21
N MET A 417 -1.66 -10.45 -18.75
CA MET A 417 -0.82 -11.55 -18.29
C MET A 417 0.62 -11.07 -18.14
N LEU A 418 1.24 -11.41 -17.01
CA LEU A 418 2.60 -11.04 -16.70
C LEU A 418 3.35 -12.20 -16.06
N TYR A 419 4.59 -12.41 -16.54
CA TYR A 419 5.61 -13.21 -15.90
C TYR A 419 6.82 -12.32 -15.60
N ALA A 420 7.40 -12.45 -14.41
CA ALA A 420 8.60 -11.71 -14.09
C ALA A 420 9.51 -12.51 -13.17
N TYR A 421 10.79 -12.26 -13.27
CA TYR A 421 11.80 -12.82 -12.38
C TYR A 421 12.77 -11.73 -11.92
N ARG A 422 13.36 -11.93 -10.77
CA ARG A 422 14.50 -11.16 -10.25
C ARG A 422 15.46 -12.10 -9.56
N ALA A 423 16.74 -11.98 -9.89
CA ALA A 423 17.82 -12.66 -9.19
C ALA A 423 18.86 -11.63 -8.74
N LYS A 424 19.21 -11.63 -7.44
CA LYS A 424 20.24 -10.73 -6.90
C LYS A 424 21.18 -11.46 -5.95
N VAL A 425 22.42 -11.06 -6.00
CA VAL A 425 23.49 -11.48 -5.10
C VAL A 425 23.92 -10.27 -4.29
N ILE A 426 23.99 -10.43 -2.98
CA ILE A 426 24.56 -9.45 -2.07
C ILE A 426 25.81 -10.05 -1.48
N SER A 427 26.91 -9.31 -1.49
CA SER A 427 28.20 -9.77 -1.00
C SER A 427 29.00 -8.62 -0.39
N PRO A 428 29.70 -8.83 0.72
CA PRO A 428 30.67 -7.89 1.21
C PRO A 428 31.85 -7.79 0.21
N LEU A 429 32.27 -6.56 -0.11
CA LEU A 429 33.36 -6.29 -1.03
C LEU A 429 34.13 -5.04 -0.56
N PHE A 430 35.44 -5.12 -0.40
CA PHE A 430 36.34 -3.99 -0.03
C PHE A 430 35.84 -3.16 1.16
N GLY A 431 35.26 -3.81 2.17
CA GLY A 431 34.71 -3.15 3.38
C GLY A 431 33.38 -2.41 3.14
N GLY A 432 32.73 -2.65 2.02
CA GLY A 432 31.38 -2.20 1.71
C GLY A 432 30.52 -3.39 1.31
N THR A 433 29.34 -3.13 0.75
CA THR A 433 28.38 -4.11 0.26
C THR A 433 28.15 -3.92 -1.23
N LEU A 434 28.37 -4.96 -2.00
CA LEU A 434 28.01 -5.02 -3.42
C LEU A 434 26.70 -5.77 -3.57
N THR A 435 25.74 -5.15 -4.24
CA THR A 435 24.49 -5.77 -4.68
C THR A 435 24.46 -5.80 -6.20
N SER A 436 24.44 -6.98 -6.80
CA SER A 436 24.36 -7.12 -8.27
C SER A 436 23.27 -8.10 -8.65
N GLY A 437 22.64 -7.89 -9.79
CA GLY A 437 21.55 -8.77 -10.19
C GLY A 437 20.98 -8.49 -11.57
N THR A 438 19.98 -9.27 -11.90
CA THR A 438 19.18 -9.16 -13.13
C THR A 438 17.71 -9.32 -12.82
N ASP A 439 16.89 -8.63 -13.57
CA ASP A 439 15.44 -8.87 -13.56
C ASP A 439 14.87 -8.83 -14.99
N GLY A 440 13.74 -9.48 -15.18
CA GLY A 440 13.03 -9.48 -16.45
C GLY A 440 11.52 -9.55 -16.25
N ALA A 441 10.80 -8.94 -17.19
CA ALA A 441 9.34 -8.93 -17.20
C ALA A 441 8.79 -9.13 -18.62
N PHE A 442 7.81 -10.01 -18.75
CA PHE A 442 7.12 -10.36 -19.97
C PHE A 442 5.65 -10.10 -19.80
N THR A 443 5.12 -9.09 -20.48
CA THR A 443 3.74 -8.65 -20.34
C THR A 443 3.00 -8.82 -21.64
N THR A 444 1.75 -9.29 -21.54
CA THR A 444 0.79 -9.30 -22.64
C THR A 444 -0.49 -8.63 -22.16
N ASN A 445 -0.88 -7.56 -22.81
CA ASN A 445 -2.17 -6.88 -22.62
C ASN A 445 -3.01 -7.06 -23.89
N LYS A 446 -4.22 -7.58 -23.74
CA LYS A 446 -5.21 -7.69 -24.81
C LYS A 446 -6.39 -6.79 -24.45
N ASN A 447 -6.74 -5.89 -25.34
CA ASN A 447 -7.88 -4.99 -25.16
C ASN A 447 -8.79 -5.06 -26.38
N ARG A 448 -10.11 -5.14 -26.12
CA ARG A 448 -11.14 -5.10 -27.15
C ARG A 448 -12.23 -4.11 -26.72
N TYR A 449 -12.46 -3.13 -27.56
CA TYR A 449 -13.56 -2.17 -27.42
C TYR A 449 -14.52 -2.32 -28.59
N SER A 450 -15.82 -2.31 -28.33
CA SER A 450 -16.88 -2.38 -29.36
C SER A 450 -18.09 -1.55 -28.93
N ILE A 451 -18.71 -0.91 -29.89
CA ILE A 451 -20.04 -0.32 -29.76
C ILE A 451 -21.02 -1.33 -30.34
N LEU A 452 -22.03 -1.71 -29.56
CA LEU A 452 -22.97 -2.78 -29.89
C LEU A 452 -24.18 -2.24 -30.65
N ASP A 453 -24.68 -1.05 -30.26
CA ASP A 453 -25.81 -0.36 -30.88
C ASP A 453 -25.56 1.13 -30.96
N GLY A 454 -26.16 1.82 -31.96
CA GLY A 454 -25.99 3.25 -32.19
C GLY A 454 -25.61 3.53 -33.64
N THR A 455 -26.60 3.67 -34.50
CA THR A 455 -26.47 3.69 -35.99
C THR A 455 -25.59 4.80 -36.55
N THR A 456 -25.50 5.95 -35.87
CA THR A 456 -24.69 7.12 -36.32
C THR A 456 -23.25 7.07 -35.81
N LEU A 457 -23.01 6.50 -34.61
CA LEU A 457 -21.70 6.43 -33.97
C LEU A 457 -20.88 5.22 -34.41
N GLN A 458 -21.50 4.10 -34.79
CA GLN A 458 -20.81 2.93 -35.34
C GLN A 458 -19.99 3.29 -36.59
N ASN A 459 -20.40 4.30 -37.35
CA ASN A 459 -19.69 4.76 -38.54
C ASN A 459 -18.55 5.72 -38.21
N SER A 460 -18.55 6.35 -37.05
CA SER A 460 -17.54 7.34 -36.62
C SER A 460 -16.52 6.81 -35.62
N LEU A 461 -16.86 5.77 -34.82
CA LEU A 461 -15.99 5.14 -33.87
C LEU A 461 -15.80 3.68 -34.24
N LEU A 462 -14.61 3.31 -34.70
CA LEU A 462 -14.30 1.95 -35.14
C LEU A 462 -14.07 1.01 -33.92
N PRO A 463 -14.58 -0.23 -33.97
CA PRO A 463 -14.21 -1.24 -32.99
C PRO A 463 -12.70 -1.43 -32.96
N ALA A 464 -12.13 -1.56 -31.78
CA ALA A 464 -10.70 -1.74 -31.59
C ALA A 464 -10.41 -3.09 -30.94
N SER A 465 -9.46 -3.84 -31.51
CA SER A 465 -8.94 -5.06 -30.92
C SER A 465 -7.43 -5.04 -30.97
N ASN A 466 -6.81 -4.91 -29.81
CA ASN A 466 -5.39 -4.62 -29.69
C ASN A 466 -4.67 -5.65 -28.83
N VAL A 467 -3.43 -5.95 -29.19
CA VAL A 467 -2.53 -6.76 -28.36
C VAL A 467 -1.21 -6.03 -28.20
N ALA A 468 -0.91 -5.65 -26.97
CA ALA A 468 0.40 -5.10 -26.59
C ALA A 468 1.25 -6.20 -25.93
N LYS A 469 2.46 -6.41 -26.44
CA LYS A 469 3.46 -7.34 -25.87
C LYS A 469 4.71 -6.59 -25.52
N GLN A 470 5.18 -6.73 -24.29
CA GLN A 470 6.41 -6.12 -23.84
C GLN A 470 7.35 -7.15 -23.22
N GLN A 471 8.63 -7.01 -23.55
CA GLN A 471 9.74 -7.72 -22.94
C GLN A 471 10.69 -6.68 -22.35
N LEU A 472 10.99 -6.80 -21.08
CA LEU A 472 11.93 -5.95 -20.36
C LEU A 472 13.02 -6.83 -19.75
N TYR A 473 14.28 -6.49 -20.00
CA TYR A 473 15.44 -7.12 -19.39
C TYR A 473 16.29 -6.05 -18.74
N SER A 474 16.84 -6.34 -17.58
CA SER A 474 17.71 -5.42 -16.88
C SER A 474 18.83 -6.11 -16.13
N PHE A 475 19.95 -5.39 -16.01
CA PHE A 475 21.11 -5.75 -15.19
C PHE A 475 21.47 -4.57 -14.33
N PHE A 476 21.79 -4.81 -13.07
CA PHE A 476 22.15 -3.76 -12.13
C PHE A 476 23.30 -4.16 -11.23
N SER A 477 24.06 -3.15 -10.82
CA SER A 477 25.08 -3.28 -9.79
C SER A 477 25.11 -2.02 -8.95
N GLU A 478 25.20 -2.18 -7.64
CA GLU A 478 25.20 -1.10 -6.65
C GLU A 478 26.22 -1.40 -5.57
N TYR A 479 27.04 -0.41 -5.21
CA TYR A 479 28.03 -0.51 -4.17
C TYR A 479 27.77 0.52 -3.09
N GLU A 480 27.73 0.08 -1.83
CA GLU A 480 27.54 0.90 -0.66
C GLU A 480 28.72 0.74 0.30
N LYS A 481 29.24 1.85 0.81
CA LYS A 481 30.33 1.84 1.79
C LYS A 481 30.22 3.00 2.77
N SER A 482 30.47 2.71 4.05
CA SER A 482 30.70 3.72 5.08
C SER A 482 32.20 3.96 5.26
N PHE A 483 32.59 5.23 5.31
CA PHE A 483 33.96 5.67 5.59
C PHE A 483 34.00 6.32 6.98
N GLY A 484 34.65 5.64 7.92
CA GLY A 484 34.61 6.02 9.33
C GLY A 484 33.18 6.03 9.88
N THR A 485 32.91 6.96 10.79
CA THR A 485 31.60 7.12 11.44
C THR A 485 30.70 8.17 10.78
N HIS A 486 31.25 8.97 9.87
CA HIS A 486 30.61 10.19 9.37
C HIS A 486 30.10 10.11 7.94
N TRP A 487 30.70 9.31 7.09
CA TRP A 487 30.39 9.31 5.66
C TRP A 487 29.82 7.99 5.19
N ASP A 488 28.73 8.03 4.43
CA ASP A 488 28.20 6.89 3.71
C ASP A 488 28.09 7.26 2.22
N ILE A 489 28.52 6.36 1.35
CA ILE A 489 28.45 6.53 -0.11
C ILE A 489 27.66 5.37 -0.69
N SER A 490 26.79 5.65 -1.64
CA SER A 490 26.08 4.67 -2.48
C SER A 490 26.26 5.06 -3.95
N MET A 491 26.67 4.12 -4.78
CA MET A 491 26.82 4.29 -6.23
C MET A 491 26.25 3.08 -6.94
N GLY A 492 25.46 3.29 -7.97
CA GLY A 492 24.84 2.22 -8.73
C GLY A 492 24.63 2.56 -10.18
N ILE A 493 24.60 1.52 -11.01
CA ILE A 493 24.26 1.60 -12.42
C ILE A 493 23.28 0.49 -12.76
N ARG A 494 22.27 0.83 -13.53
CA ARG A 494 21.29 -0.11 -14.07
C ARG A 494 21.22 0.05 -15.57
N PHE A 495 21.26 -1.05 -16.29
CA PHE A 495 20.98 -1.12 -17.72
C PHE A 495 19.60 -1.73 -17.92
N GLU A 496 18.79 -1.17 -18.80
CA GLU A 496 17.50 -1.73 -19.20
C GLU A 496 17.37 -1.77 -20.72
N TYR A 497 16.81 -2.87 -21.21
CA TYR A 497 16.41 -3.06 -22.60
C TYR A 497 14.93 -3.45 -22.64
N MET A 498 14.12 -2.64 -23.30
CA MET A 498 12.69 -2.86 -23.50
C MET A 498 12.43 -3.07 -25.00
N ASN A 499 11.64 -4.09 -25.30
CA ASN A 499 11.06 -4.32 -26.62
C ASN A 499 9.53 -4.35 -26.47
N PHE A 500 8.86 -3.36 -27.03
CA PHE A 500 7.42 -3.22 -27.00
C PHE A 500 6.86 -3.37 -28.41
N ASN A 501 5.87 -4.24 -28.56
CA ASN A 501 5.18 -4.48 -29.82
C ASN A 501 3.69 -4.31 -29.62
N TYR A 502 3.08 -3.49 -30.45
CA TYR A 502 1.66 -3.23 -30.47
C TYR A 502 1.06 -3.74 -31.78
N TYR A 503 0.03 -4.57 -31.68
CA TYR A 503 -0.67 -5.18 -32.81
C TYR A 503 -2.10 -4.67 -32.81
N ASN A 504 -2.53 -4.05 -33.91
CA ASN A 504 -3.91 -3.72 -34.16
C ASN A 504 -4.54 -4.84 -35.01
N ASN A 505 -5.37 -5.68 -34.38
CA ASN A 505 -6.02 -6.80 -35.06
C ASN A 505 -7.25 -6.38 -35.88
N SER A 506 -7.74 -5.14 -35.71
CA SER A 506 -8.90 -4.65 -36.47
C SER A 506 -8.56 -4.33 -37.93
N ASN A 507 -7.29 -4.05 -38.25
CA ASN A 507 -6.82 -3.64 -39.57
C ASN A 507 -5.64 -4.49 -40.09
N ASN A 508 -5.54 -5.75 -39.81
CA ASN A 508 -4.58 -6.77 -40.30
C ASN A 508 -3.15 -6.35 -40.69
N SER A 509 -2.70 -5.10 -40.49
CA SER A 509 -1.48 -4.58 -41.07
C SER A 509 -0.57 -3.71 -40.21
N ASN A 510 -1.00 -3.24 -39.04
CA ASN A 510 -0.13 -2.30 -38.31
C ASN A 510 0.48 -2.94 -37.05
N LYS A 511 1.80 -3.24 -37.16
CA LYS A 511 2.66 -3.55 -36.03
C LYS A 511 3.52 -2.34 -35.73
N ASP A 512 3.20 -1.64 -34.65
CA ASP A 512 4.10 -0.63 -34.09
C ASP A 512 5.09 -1.31 -33.14
N SER A 513 6.37 -1.08 -33.37
CA SER A 513 7.43 -1.63 -32.52
C SER A 513 8.29 -0.51 -31.96
N GLN A 514 8.42 -0.48 -30.66
CA GLN A 514 9.25 0.48 -29.94
C GLN A 514 10.32 -0.25 -29.13
N LYS A 515 11.57 0.15 -29.33
CA LYS A 515 12.71 -0.36 -28.57
C LYS A 515 13.31 0.78 -27.75
N ASP A 516 13.45 0.60 -26.46
CA ASP A 516 14.14 1.54 -25.58
C ASP A 516 15.28 0.84 -24.85
N LYS A 517 16.44 1.48 -24.84
CA LYS A 517 17.63 1.02 -24.10
C LYS A 517 18.24 2.18 -23.35
N GLY A 518 18.67 1.97 -22.16
CA GLY A 518 19.25 3.04 -21.37
C GLY A 518 20.08 2.56 -20.18
N PHE A 519 21.02 3.40 -19.81
CA PHE A 519 21.76 3.31 -18.55
C PHE A 519 21.15 4.30 -17.55
N TYR A 520 20.90 3.83 -16.35
CA TYR A 520 20.27 4.59 -15.27
C TYR A 520 21.22 4.64 -14.06
N PRO A 521 22.15 5.60 -14.04
CA PRO A 521 23.06 5.80 -12.92
C PRO A 521 22.33 6.37 -11.70
N SER A 522 22.83 6.02 -10.51
CA SER A 522 22.47 6.60 -9.23
C SER A 522 23.72 6.80 -8.38
N ALA A 523 23.80 7.93 -7.66
CA ALA A 523 24.88 8.21 -6.74
C ALA A 523 24.35 9.02 -5.56
N ALA A 524 24.83 8.72 -4.36
CA ALA A 524 24.50 9.47 -3.18
C ALA A 524 25.66 9.48 -2.20
N ILE A 525 25.87 10.63 -1.54
CA ILE A 525 26.81 10.82 -0.45
C ILE A 525 26.07 11.38 0.74
N ASN A 526 26.30 10.79 1.90
CA ASN A 526 25.72 11.23 3.16
C ASN A 526 26.82 11.55 4.16
N TYR A 527 26.72 12.71 4.79
CA TYR A 527 27.51 13.11 5.95
C TYR A 527 26.64 13.11 7.19
N LYS A 528 27.12 12.54 8.27
CA LYS A 528 26.42 12.50 9.56
C LYS A 528 27.37 12.75 10.73
N ASN A 529 26.94 13.59 11.66
CA ASN A 529 27.52 13.73 12.98
C ASN A 529 26.40 13.73 14.04
N ASP A 530 26.73 14.06 15.28
CA ASP A 530 25.77 14.05 16.38
C ASP A 530 24.62 15.05 16.21
N ASN A 531 24.79 16.13 15.49
CA ASN A 531 23.78 17.19 15.37
C ASN A 531 23.22 17.32 13.97
N VAL A 532 24.05 17.12 12.95
CA VAL A 532 23.71 17.40 11.54
C VAL A 532 23.91 16.18 10.69
N GLN A 533 22.99 15.96 9.78
CA GLN A 533 23.04 14.90 8.78
C GLN A 533 22.65 15.50 7.43
N MET A 534 23.46 15.28 6.40
CA MET A 534 23.24 15.86 5.06
C MET A 534 23.42 14.79 4.01
N THR A 535 22.53 14.75 3.02
CA THR A 535 22.64 13.86 1.86
C THR A 535 22.54 14.67 0.58
N LEU A 536 23.45 14.40 -0.35
CA LEU A 536 23.35 14.82 -1.74
C LEU A 536 23.19 13.57 -2.59
N ALA A 537 22.25 13.60 -3.52
CA ALA A 537 22.00 12.48 -4.39
C ALA A 537 21.64 12.91 -5.81
N TYR A 538 22.06 12.09 -6.77
CA TYR A 538 21.67 12.17 -8.16
C TYR A 538 21.10 10.84 -8.62
N ARG A 539 20.03 10.91 -9.42
CA ARG A 539 19.44 9.74 -10.04
C ARG A 539 18.88 10.05 -11.42
N TYR A 540 19.13 9.15 -12.36
CA TYR A 540 18.47 9.14 -13.66
C TYR A 540 17.38 8.07 -13.67
N THR A 541 16.16 8.44 -14.05
CA THR A 541 14.97 7.57 -14.00
C THR A 541 14.21 7.59 -15.30
N THR A 542 13.31 6.64 -15.48
CA THR A 542 12.35 6.61 -16.58
C THR A 542 10.93 6.41 -16.05
N LEU A 543 9.92 6.92 -16.77
CA LEU A 543 8.52 6.60 -16.54
C LEU A 543 7.92 6.15 -17.86
N ARG A 544 7.48 4.89 -17.90
CA ARG A 544 6.85 4.31 -19.09
C ARG A 544 5.36 4.59 -19.07
N PRO A 545 4.74 4.98 -20.21
CA PRO A 545 3.29 5.13 -20.31
C PRO A 545 2.57 3.85 -19.91
N SER A 546 1.38 3.94 -19.31
CA SER A 546 0.54 2.78 -19.02
C SER A 546 -0.01 2.16 -20.32
N TYR A 547 -0.40 0.89 -20.30
CA TYR A 547 -1.03 0.24 -21.47
C TYR A 547 -2.33 0.93 -21.89
N PHE A 548 -3.04 1.51 -20.92
CA PHE A 548 -4.22 2.32 -21.17
C PHE A 548 -3.91 3.58 -22.00
N MET A 549 -2.80 4.27 -21.74
CA MET A 549 -2.35 5.43 -22.51
C MET A 549 -1.89 5.06 -23.91
N LEU A 550 -1.39 3.83 -24.11
CA LEU A 550 -0.87 3.33 -25.38
C LEU A 550 -1.94 2.70 -26.28
N ARG A 551 -3.21 2.67 -25.87
CA ARG A 551 -4.29 2.13 -26.69
C ARG A 551 -4.54 3.01 -27.92
N ASN A 552 -4.99 2.43 -29.01
CA ASN A 552 -5.46 3.17 -30.18
C ASN A 552 -7.00 3.23 -30.29
N SER A 553 -7.71 2.64 -29.33
CA SER A 553 -9.16 2.77 -29.24
C SER A 553 -9.53 4.20 -28.87
N VAL A 554 -10.59 4.70 -29.50
CA VAL A 554 -11.30 5.90 -29.09
C VAL A 554 -12.60 5.47 -28.47
N GLU A 555 -12.80 5.84 -27.22
CA GLU A 555 -13.97 5.49 -26.42
C GLU A 555 -14.94 6.66 -26.36
N TYR A 556 -16.22 6.38 -26.38
CA TYR A 556 -17.26 7.38 -26.30
C TYR A 556 -17.52 7.77 -24.84
N ASN A 557 -17.35 9.03 -24.48
CA ASN A 557 -17.75 9.55 -23.17
C ASN A 557 -19.10 10.24 -23.23
N ASN A 558 -19.26 11.18 -24.17
CA ASN A 558 -20.51 11.90 -24.45
C ASN A 558 -20.43 12.51 -25.86
N PRO A 559 -21.49 13.15 -26.40
CA PRO A 559 -21.50 13.73 -27.73
C PRO A 559 -20.41 14.78 -28.00
N TYR A 560 -19.83 15.38 -26.97
CA TYR A 560 -18.86 16.49 -27.04
C TYR A 560 -17.46 16.08 -26.57
N GLU A 561 -17.30 14.85 -26.07
CA GLU A 561 -16.03 14.37 -25.57
C GLU A 561 -15.82 12.89 -25.85
N TYR A 562 -14.73 12.59 -26.53
CA TYR A 562 -14.21 11.24 -26.70
C TYR A 562 -12.91 11.09 -25.91
N GLU A 563 -12.53 9.85 -25.58
CA GLU A 563 -11.28 9.54 -24.92
C GLU A 563 -10.46 8.55 -25.75
N GLY A 564 -9.19 8.86 -25.98
CA GLY A 564 -8.27 8.02 -26.74
C GLY A 564 -6.94 7.83 -26.07
N GLY A 565 -6.18 6.83 -26.55
CA GLY A 565 -4.77 6.67 -26.22
C GLY A 565 -3.88 7.18 -27.36
N THR A 566 -2.55 7.06 -27.15
CA THR A 566 -1.54 7.46 -28.12
C THR A 566 -0.46 6.36 -28.18
N PRO A 567 -0.51 5.44 -29.16
CA PRO A 567 0.39 4.27 -29.23
C PRO A 567 1.87 4.61 -29.31
N ASN A 568 2.23 5.78 -29.85
CA ASN A 568 3.61 6.19 -30.08
C ASN A 568 4.22 7.03 -28.95
N LEU A 569 3.65 7.00 -27.75
CA LEU A 569 4.21 7.70 -26.61
C LEU A 569 5.59 7.18 -26.24
N LEU A 570 6.51 8.11 -26.08
CA LEU A 570 7.87 7.83 -25.62
C LEU A 570 7.93 7.79 -24.10
N PRO A 571 8.79 6.94 -23.51
CA PRO A 571 9.07 6.97 -22.09
C PRO A 571 9.62 8.33 -21.64
N GLN A 572 9.10 8.88 -20.56
CA GLN A 572 9.66 10.05 -19.90
C GLN A 572 11.02 9.68 -19.30
N LYS A 573 12.01 10.55 -19.43
CA LYS A 573 13.34 10.42 -18.83
C LYS A 573 13.57 11.59 -17.87
N THR A 574 14.01 11.33 -16.64
CA THR A 574 14.15 12.36 -15.61
C THR A 574 15.54 12.32 -14.98
N ASN A 575 16.25 13.45 -15.03
CA ASN A 575 17.41 13.71 -14.17
C ASN A 575 16.91 14.35 -12.88
N MET A 576 17.24 13.76 -11.74
CA MET A 576 16.80 14.21 -10.44
C MET A 576 17.99 14.45 -9.53
N PHE A 577 18.11 15.69 -9.02
CA PHE A 577 19.08 16.10 -8.01
C PHE A 577 18.33 16.30 -6.71
N SER A 578 18.82 15.72 -5.64
CA SER A 578 18.18 15.77 -4.31
C SER A 578 19.17 16.20 -3.24
N PHE A 579 18.74 17.07 -2.37
CA PHE A 579 19.43 17.44 -1.14
C PHE A 579 18.52 17.17 0.05
N SER A 580 19.03 16.58 1.11
CA SER A 580 18.33 16.49 2.39
C SER A 580 19.22 16.84 3.55
N LEU A 581 18.63 17.50 4.55
CA LEU A 581 19.29 17.96 5.77
C LEU A 581 18.44 17.57 6.97
N GLY A 582 19.03 16.92 7.95
CA GLY A 582 18.46 16.66 9.27
C GLY A 582 19.26 17.42 10.34
N TRP A 583 18.57 18.24 11.13
CA TRP A 583 19.15 18.96 12.27
C TRP A 583 18.18 18.92 13.44
N ASN A 584 18.51 18.11 14.45
CA ASN A 584 17.60 17.83 15.55
C ASN A 584 16.21 17.37 15.06
N ASP A 585 15.16 18.13 15.41
CA ASP A 585 13.77 17.86 15.01
C ASP A 585 13.39 18.48 13.64
N PHE A 586 14.33 19.22 13.00
CA PHE A 586 14.15 19.81 11.69
C PHE A 586 14.64 18.87 10.59
N GLN A 587 13.86 18.74 9.54
CA GLN A 587 14.21 18.02 8.33
C GLN A 587 13.93 18.91 7.11
N VAL A 588 14.86 18.95 6.17
CA VAL A 588 14.73 19.68 4.91
C VAL A 588 14.95 18.71 3.77
N MET A 589 14.16 18.80 2.73
CA MET A 589 14.37 18.10 1.47
C MET A 589 14.16 19.06 0.31
N ALA A 590 15.11 19.12 -0.60
CA ALA A 590 14.99 19.87 -1.85
C ALA A 590 15.27 18.94 -3.03
N ASN A 591 14.48 19.07 -4.10
CA ASN A 591 14.61 18.30 -5.32
C ASN A 591 14.59 19.24 -6.52
N TYR A 592 15.44 18.97 -7.49
CA TYR A 592 15.38 19.60 -8.81
C TYR A 592 15.31 18.51 -9.87
N SER A 593 14.26 18.52 -10.67
CA SER A 593 13.97 17.52 -11.67
C SER A 593 13.95 18.13 -13.07
N ILE A 594 14.66 17.49 -14.00
CA ILE A 594 14.66 17.84 -15.43
C ILE A 594 14.08 16.64 -16.19
N MET A 595 12.89 16.83 -16.73
CA MET A 595 12.10 15.81 -17.41
C MET A 595 12.11 16.03 -18.91
N LYS A 596 12.36 14.97 -19.68
CA LYS A 596 12.20 14.92 -21.13
C LYS A 596 11.08 13.97 -21.48
N ASN A 597 10.29 14.31 -22.51
CA ASN A 597 9.15 13.53 -22.97
C ASN A 597 8.10 13.27 -21.86
N SER A 598 7.81 14.28 -21.02
CA SER A 598 6.77 14.15 -20.00
C SER A 598 5.43 13.83 -20.65
N THR A 599 4.75 12.77 -20.17
CA THR A 599 3.45 12.37 -20.70
C THR A 599 2.36 13.13 -19.96
N MET A 600 1.57 13.90 -20.66
CA MET A 600 0.48 14.72 -20.11
C MET A 600 -0.80 14.54 -20.89
N TYR A 601 -1.93 14.67 -20.21
CA TYR A 601 -3.24 14.68 -20.84
C TYR A 601 -3.56 16.05 -21.43
N VAL A 602 -4.04 16.03 -22.68
CA VAL A 602 -4.45 17.22 -23.46
C VAL A 602 -5.85 17.03 -24.03
N TYR A 603 -6.50 18.13 -24.34
CA TYR A 603 -7.69 18.16 -25.16
C TYR A 603 -7.30 18.63 -26.55
N ASP A 604 -7.73 17.90 -27.56
CA ASP A 604 -7.63 18.25 -28.98
C ASP A 604 -9.00 18.18 -29.65
N ARG A 605 -9.11 18.70 -30.83
CA ARG A 605 -10.31 18.57 -31.67
C ARG A 605 -10.32 17.20 -32.32
N TYR A 606 -11.38 16.43 -32.10
CA TYR A 606 -11.53 15.14 -32.75
C TYR A 606 -11.76 15.29 -34.24
N ASN A 607 -10.86 14.73 -35.08
CA ASN A 607 -10.89 14.82 -36.54
C ASN A 607 -11.11 16.27 -37.09
N GLY A 608 -10.59 17.27 -36.37
CA GLY A 608 -10.75 18.68 -36.73
C GLY A 608 -12.11 19.29 -36.41
N SER A 609 -13.00 18.56 -35.72
CA SER A 609 -14.32 19.06 -35.32
C SER A 609 -14.22 20.24 -34.35
N ASP A 610 -15.00 21.31 -34.62
CA ASP A 610 -15.10 22.47 -33.73
C ASP A 610 -16.04 22.22 -32.51
N SER A 611 -16.68 21.05 -32.45
CA SER A 611 -17.70 20.70 -31.45
C SER A 611 -17.39 19.45 -30.61
N ILE A 612 -16.40 18.65 -31.01
CA ILE A 612 -16.05 17.40 -30.32
C ILE A 612 -14.58 17.46 -29.88
N ALA A 613 -14.34 17.34 -28.61
CA ALA A 613 -13.01 17.21 -28.06
C ALA A 613 -12.59 15.74 -27.96
N ILE A 614 -11.31 15.45 -28.13
CA ILE A 614 -10.70 14.20 -27.74
C ILE A 614 -9.75 14.44 -26.57
N PHE A 615 -9.96 13.72 -25.49
CA PHE A 615 -9.07 13.68 -24.35
C PHE A 615 -8.07 12.54 -24.54
N HIS A 616 -6.80 12.88 -24.69
CA HIS A 616 -5.73 11.90 -24.94
C HIS A 616 -4.41 12.32 -24.31
N THR A 617 -3.40 11.46 -24.40
CA THR A 617 -2.08 11.73 -23.85
C THR A 617 -1.09 12.19 -24.93
N GLN A 618 -0.17 13.08 -24.55
CA GLN A 618 0.88 13.60 -25.44
C GLN A 618 2.21 13.72 -24.68
N ASN A 619 3.34 13.54 -25.39
CA ASN A 619 4.66 13.85 -24.84
C ASN A 619 4.96 15.34 -24.92
N ILE A 620 5.31 15.94 -23.79
CA ILE A 620 5.83 17.31 -23.70
C ILE A 620 7.37 17.23 -23.73
N LYS A 621 7.98 17.97 -24.65
CA LYS A 621 9.42 17.86 -24.96
C LYS A 621 10.34 18.04 -23.73
N SER A 622 10.05 19.04 -22.90
CA SER A 622 10.84 19.33 -21.70
C SER A 622 9.96 19.97 -20.62
N ASN A 623 10.19 19.56 -19.39
CA ASN A 623 9.59 20.11 -18.18
C ASN A 623 10.63 20.10 -17.06
N GLN A 624 10.56 21.07 -16.16
CA GLN A 624 11.45 21.16 -15.00
C GLN A 624 10.62 21.50 -13.77
N THR A 625 11.07 21.02 -12.61
CA THR A 625 10.42 21.32 -11.33
C THR A 625 11.45 21.50 -10.24
N PHE A 626 11.22 22.48 -9.41
CA PHE A 626 11.94 22.67 -8.14
C PHE A 626 10.96 22.52 -6.98
N ASP A 627 11.29 21.60 -6.05
CA ASP A 627 10.54 21.35 -4.83
C ASP A 627 11.44 21.54 -3.63
N ILE A 628 10.92 22.17 -2.57
CA ILE A 628 11.57 22.23 -1.27
C ILE A 628 10.56 22.09 -0.16
N ALA A 629 10.83 21.19 0.78
CA ALA A 629 9.99 20.92 1.93
C ALA A 629 10.78 21.05 3.23
N LEU A 630 10.17 21.72 4.19
CA LEU A 630 10.64 21.86 5.57
C LEU A 630 9.69 21.08 6.47
N TYR A 631 10.23 20.23 7.32
CA TYR A 631 9.47 19.46 8.32
C TYR A 631 10.05 19.70 9.70
N TYR A 632 9.17 19.99 10.66
CA TYR A 632 9.54 20.19 12.07
C TYR A 632 8.54 19.45 12.97
N SER A 633 9.02 18.54 13.83
CA SER A 633 8.15 17.74 14.70
C SER A 633 8.78 17.53 16.09
N PRO A 634 8.63 18.51 16.99
CA PRO A 634 9.07 18.40 18.37
C PRO A 634 8.12 17.54 19.20
N ILE A 635 8.58 17.18 20.41
CA ILE A 635 7.72 16.60 21.44
C ILE A 635 7.58 17.61 22.57
N TRP A 636 6.37 18.15 22.76
CA TRP A 636 6.06 19.11 23.81
C TRP A 636 5.31 18.45 24.96
N PHE A 637 5.64 18.84 26.18
CA PHE A 637 5.01 18.36 27.41
C PHE A 637 4.98 16.82 27.56
N LYS A 638 5.83 16.08 26.84
CA LYS A 638 5.89 14.60 26.76
C LYS A 638 4.63 13.93 26.18
N ILE A 639 3.55 14.66 25.96
CA ILE A 639 2.25 14.15 25.50
C ILE A 639 1.81 14.70 24.15
N TRP A 640 2.32 15.86 23.73
CA TRP A 640 1.91 16.54 22.52
C TRP A 640 3.04 16.51 21.48
N ARG A 641 2.72 15.99 20.31
CA ARG A 641 3.61 15.96 19.16
C ARG A 641 2.96 16.69 17.98
N PRO A 642 3.17 18.00 17.84
CA PRO A 642 2.85 18.70 16.60
C PRO A 642 3.86 18.35 15.53
N SER A 643 3.44 18.35 14.27
CA SER A 643 4.32 18.35 13.11
C SER A 643 3.88 19.40 12.11
N PHE A 644 4.84 20.18 11.64
CA PHE A 644 4.66 21.25 10.68
C PHE A 644 5.41 20.88 9.41
N THR A 645 4.74 20.90 8.27
CA THR A 645 5.37 20.78 6.97
C THR A 645 5.04 22.00 6.14
N ILE A 646 6.07 22.65 5.60
CA ILE A 646 5.94 23.71 4.60
C ILE A 646 6.57 23.18 3.33
N ASP A 647 5.81 23.15 2.26
CA ASP A 647 6.26 22.69 0.96
C ASP A 647 6.06 23.78 -0.09
N PHE A 648 7.06 23.94 -0.95
CA PHE A 648 7.06 24.85 -2.09
C PHE A 648 7.39 24.07 -3.35
N THR A 649 6.46 23.99 -4.27
CA THR A 649 6.62 23.37 -5.59
C THR A 649 6.56 24.44 -6.67
N LYS A 650 7.59 24.54 -7.51
CA LYS A 650 7.69 25.46 -8.64
C LYS A 650 7.94 24.69 -9.93
N PRO A 651 6.90 24.48 -10.79
CA PRO A 651 7.10 23.98 -12.13
C PRO A 651 7.60 25.05 -13.09
N PHE A 652 8.32 24.66 -14.13
CA PHE A 652 8.79 25.50 -15.23
C PHE A 652 8.26 24.94 -16.57
N LEU A 653 6.98 24.71 -16.62
CA LEU A 653 6.31 24.07 -17.75
C LEU A 653 5.76 25.13 -18.72
N VAL A 654 6.03 24.94 -20.01
CA VAL A 654 5.48 25.75 -21.09
C VAL A 654 4.87 24.81 -22.14
N TYR A 655 3.66 25.08 -22.54
CA TYR A 655 2.94 24.34 -23.57
C TYR A 655 2.18 25.33 -24.49
N ASN A 656 2.43 25.25 -25.80
CA ASN A 656 1.77 26.12 -26.82
C ASN A 656 1.75 27.61 -26.43
N ASN A 657 2.91 28.16 -26.03
CA ASN A 657 3.12 29.53 -25.54
C ASN A 657 2.40 29.87 -24.20
N SER A 658 1.63 28.96 -23.63
CA SER A 658 1.04 29.12 -22.30
C SER A 658 2.02 28.68 -21.22
N LYS A 659 2.15 29.49 -20.15
CA LYS A 659 3.06 29.22 -19.04
C LYS A 659 2.28 28.59 -17.88
N TYR A 660 2.64 27.36 -17.51
CA TYR A 660 2.13 26.63 -16.33
C TYR A 660 3.23 26.63 -15.26
N ASN A 661 3.53 27.79 -14.72
CA ASN A 661 4.69 28.01 -13.85
C ASN A 661 4.37 28.69 -12.53
N LYS A 662 3.08 28.80 -12.17
CA LYS A 662 2.66 29.38 -10.91
C LYS A 662 2.98 28.40 -9.77
N PRO A 663 3.76 28.83 -8.74
CA PRO A 663 4.12 27.94 -7.65
C PRO A 663 2.91 27.58 -6.78
N ILE A 664 3.00 26.44 -6.09
CA ILE A 664 2.09 26.00 -5.03
C ILE A 664 2.87 26.03 -3.71
N TYR A 665 2.27 26.63 -2.70
CA TYR A 665 2.70 26.51 -1.30
C TYR A 665 1.72 25.58 -0.58
N SER A 666 2.26 24.55 0.09
CA SER A 666 1.49 23.62 0.90
C SER A 666 1.89 23.76 2.37
N LEU A 667 0.90 23.91 3.23
CA LEU A 667 1.08 23.93 4.68
C LEU A 667 0.35 22.74 5.27
N LEU A 668 1.07 21.86 5.96
CA LEU A 668 0.48 20.73 6.67
C LEU A 668 0.80 20.90 8.15
N PHE A 669 -0.21 20.69 8.98
CA PHE A 669 -0.10 20.77 10.43
C PHE A 669 -0.83 19.57 11.03
N ASP A 670 -0.08 18.57 11.46
CA ASP A 670 -0.60 17.36 12.05
C ASP A 670 -0.30 17.35 13.54
N ASN A 671 -1.27 16.97 14.35
CA ASN A 671 -1.16 16.99 15.80
C ASN A 671 -1.60 15.68 16.40
N ILE A 672 -0.81 15.20 17.37
CA ILE A 672 -1.13 14.05 18.18
C ILE A 672 -0.94 14.40 19.65
N ILE A 673 -2.00 14.21 20.42
CA ILE A 673 -1.99 14.34 21.87
C ILE A 673 -2.25 12.97 22.46
N THR A 674 -1.26 12.43 23.18
CA THR A 674 -1.37 11.14 23.87
C THR A 674 -1.72 11.37 25.32
N LEU A 675 -2.92 10.99 25.70
CA LEU A 675 -3.47 11.14 27.05
C LEU A 675 -3.28 9.84 27.85
N PRO A 676 -3.41 9.88 29.20
CA PRO A 676 -3.37 8.69 30.04
C PRO A 676 -4.43 7.66 29.64
N LYS A 677 -4.23 6.40 30.07
CA LYS A 677 -5.13 5.27 29.79
C LYS A 677 -5.30 4.96 28.30
N HIS A 678 -4.22 5.10 27.50
CA HIS A 678 -4.19 4.74 26.07
C HIS A 678 -5.25 5.46 25.22
N PHE A 679 -5.47 6.76 25.51
CA PHE A 679 -6.37 7.59 24.73
C PHE A 679 -5.55 8.61 23.92
N GLN A 680 -5.89 8.79 22.65
CA GLN A 680 -5.23 9.73 21.76
C GLN A 680 -6.25 10.59 21.00
N ILE A 681 -5.88 11.84 20.77
CA ILE A 681 -6.62 12.77 19.92
C ILE A 681 -5.64 13.32 18.89
N GLY A 682 -6.08 13.34 17.63
CA GLY A 682 -5.33 13.95 16.54
C GLY A 682 -6.18 14.98 15.79
N VAL A 683 -5.52 16.03 15.33
CA VAL A 683 -6.08 17.06 14.44
C VAL A 683 -5.09 17.32 13.34
N ASP A 684 -5.49 17.06 12.09
CA ASP A 684 -4.64 17.21 10.92
C ASP A 684 -5.23 18.27 9.99
N MET A 685 -4.44 19.26 9.63
CA MET A 685 -4.84 20.36 8.76
C MET A 685 -3.90 20.45 7.56
N SER A 686 -4.48 20.70 6.38
CA SER A 686 -3.69 20.98 5.17
C SER A 686 -4.28 22.15 4.40
N PHE A 687 -3.40 23.01 3.90
CA PHE A 687 -3.75 24.14 3.05
C PHE A 687 -2.80 24.20 1.86
N ASN A 688 -3.36 24.29 0.66
CA ASN A 688 -2.60 24.49 -0.56
C ASN A 688 -3.07 25.80 -1.24
N THR A 689 -2.12 26.60 -1.70
CA THR A 689 -2.43 27.79 -2.52
C THR A 689 -2.83 27.38 -3.94
N CYS A 690 -3.38 28.32 -4.69
CA CYS A 690 -3.58 28.12 -6.14
C CYS A 690 -2.25 28.11 -6.89
N GLY A 691 -2.13 27.23 -7.90
CA GLY A 691 -0.92 27.13 -8.72
C GLY A 691 -0.99 26.02 -9.78
N ASN A 692 0.17 25.64 -10.31
CA ASN A 692 0.31 24.59 -11.32
C ASN A 692 1.11 23.42 -10.77
N LEU A 693 0.79 22.21 -11.24
CA LEU A 693 1.59 21.02 -11.01
C LEU A 693 2.51 20.74 -12.21
N ASP A 694 3.58 20.02 -11.98
CA ASP A 694 4.50 19.58 -13.03
C ASP A 694 4.00 18.36 -13.83
N THR A 695 2.95 17.73 -13.34
CA THR A 695 2.38 16.50 -13.91
C THR A 695 1.15 16.75 -14.77
N ASP A 696 0.66 17.99 -14.82
CA ASP A 696 -0.56 18.33 -15.55
C ASP A 696 -0.54 19.77 -16.12
N LEU A 697 -1.21 19.96 -17.25
CA LEU A 697 -1.45 21.25 -17.89
C LEU A 697 -2.69 21.93 -17.30
N ALA A 698 -2.77 22.02 -15.97
CA ALA A 698 -3.89 22.61 -15.27
C ALA A 698 -3.46 23.64 -14.21
N SER A 699 -4.34 24.61 -13.96
CA SER A 699 -4.24 25.56 -12.85
C SER A 699 -5.22 25.16 -11.77
N TYR A 700 -4.71 24.87 -10.58
CA TYR A 700 -5.49 24.43 -9.41
C TYR A 700 -5.85 25.61 -8.52
N SER A 701 -7.04 25.57 -7.94
CA SER A 701 -7.48 26.54 -6.93
C SER A 701 -6.94 26.15 -5.54
N GLN A 702 -6.99 27.08 -4.62
CA GLN A 702 -6.66 26.82 -3.21
C GLN A 702 -7.58 25.74 -2.62
N ASN A 703 -7.03 24.98 -1.69
CA ASN A 703 -7.71 23.90 -1.01
C ASN A 703 -7.34 23.87 0.47
N PHE A 704 -8.34 23.73 1.35
CA PHE A 704 -8.16 23.55 2.79
C PHE A 704 -8.87 22.28 3.25
N ASN A 705 -8.21 21.51 4.10
CA ASN A 705 -8.75 20.30 4.70
C ASN A 705 -8.42 20.26 6.19
N CYS A 706 -9.38 19.79 7.00
CA CYS A 706 -9.21 19.58 8.44
C CYS A 706 -9.84 18.24 8.82
N ASN A 707 -9.03 17.38 9.46
CA ASN A 707 -9.48 16.09 9.96
C ASN A 707 -9.29 16.02 11.46
N ILE A 708 -10.18 15.33 12.15
CA ILE A 708 -10.06 15.05 13.59
C ILE A 708 -10.21 13.55 13.79
N HIS A 709 -9.41 12.98 14.67
CA HIS A 709 -9.57 11.59 15.04
C HIS A 709 -9.29 11.36 16.53
N CYS A 710 -9.94 10.35 17.09
CA CYS A 710 -9.65 9.85 18.42
C CYS A 710 -9.47 8.33 18.39
N ILE A 711 -8.55 7.85 19.22
CA ILE A 711 -8.21 6.42 19.34
C ILE A 711 -8.25 6.05 20.82
N LYS A 712 -8.85 4.91 21.10
CA LYS A 712 -8.89 4.32 22.45
C LYS A 712 -8.55 2.85 22.38
N ASP A 713 -7.53 2.45 23.14
CA ASP A 713 -7.16 1.06 23.31
C ASP A 713 -7.72 0.50 24.62
N PHE A 714 -8.15 -0.77 24.57
CA PHE A 714 -8.68 -1.56 25.69
C PHE A 714 -7.97 -2.91 25.77
N PHE A 715 -8.04 -3.56 26.91
CA PHE A 715 -7.52 -4.91 27.14
C PHE A 715 -6.03 -5.07 26.76
N ASN A 716 -5.17 -4.16 27.25
CA ASN A 716 -3.74 -4.13 26.93
C ASN A 716 -3.50 -4.10 25.41
N GLU A 717 -4.14 -3.14 24.73
CA GLU A 717 -4.04 -2.90 23.29
C GLU A 717 -4.59 -4.04 22.40
N LYS A 718 -5.31 -5.02 22.96
CA LYS A 718 -5.94 -6.08 22.16
C LYS A 718 -7.16 -5.59 21.38
N LEU A 719 -7.94 -4.66 21.94
CA LEU A 719 -9.08 -4.03 21.25
C LEU A 719 -8.81 -2.55 21.08
N ARG A 720 -8.89 -2.09 19.84
CA ARG A 720 -8.74 -0.68 19.45
C ARG A 720 -10.01 -0.17 18.81
N LEU A 721 -10.47 0.98 19.29
CA LEU A 721 -11.56 1.75 18.69
C LEU A 721 -10.98 3.06 18.15
N LYS A 722 -11.31 3.40 16.90
CA LYS A 722 -10.97 4.69 16.27
C LYS A 722 -12.24 5.33 15.73
N PHE A 723 -12.43 6.60 16.06
CA PHE A 723 -13.41 7.48 15.45
C PHE A 723 -12.67 8.62 14.74
N ALA A 724 -13.07 8.93 13.51
CA ALA A 724 -12.49 10.02 12.75
C ALA A 724 -13.56 10.80 11.98
N VAL A 725 -13.31 12.08 11.79
CA VAL A 725 -14.08 12.97 10.92
C VAL A 725 -13.10 13.60 9.94
N ASN A 726 -13.20 13.23 8.68
CA ASN A 726 -12.39 13.78 7.61
C ASN A 726 -13.11 14.95 6.96
N ASN A 727 -12.35 15.98 6.54
CA ASN A 727 -12.86 17.21 5.92
C ASN A 727 -14.01 17.85 6.74
N LEU A 728 -13.76 18.07 8.02
CA LEU A 728 -14.72 18.54 9.02
C LEU A 728 -15.54 19.76 8.55
N PHE A 729 -14.89 20.73 7.90
CA PHE A 729 -15.51 21.97 7.44
C PHE A 729 -16.08 21.87 6.03
N ASN A 730 -15.99 20.71 5.37
CA ASN A 730 -16.45 20.48 3.99
C ASN A 730 -15.84 21.47 2.96
N THR A 731 -14.59 21.86 3.17
CA THR A 731 -13.88 22.88 2.38
C THR A 731 -12.91 22.30 1.35
N SER A 732 -12.54 21.02 1.48
CA SER A 732 -11.61 20.35 0.56
C SER A 732 -12.33 19.96 -0.73
N ARG A 733 -12.47 20.93 -1.66
CA ARG A 733 -13.11 20.76 -2.96
C ARG A 733 -12.07 20.91 -4.04
N GLU A 734 -12.12 20.04 -5.04
CA GLU A 734 -11.21 20.11 -6.16
C GLU A 734 -11.76 21.06 -7.25
N LYS A 735 -11.00 22.10 -7.55
CA LYS A 735 -11.32 23.06 -8.62
C LYS A 735 -10.09 23.34 -9.43
N TRP A 736 -10.19 23.17 -10.76
CA TRP A 736 -9.09 23.42 -11.66
C TRP A 736 -9.56 23.89 -13.04
N SER A 737 -8.64 24.51 -13.77
CA SER A 737 -8.82 24.99 -15.13
C SER A 737 -7.69 24.49 -16.01
N LYS A 738 -8.01 24.00 -17.20
CA LYS A 738 -7.08 23.52 -18.21
C LYS A 738 -7.35 24.24 -19.53
N ASN A 739 -6.29 24.70 -20.19
CA ASN A 739 -6.38 25.31 -21.52
C ASN A 739 -5.38 24.63 -22.43
N THR A 740 -5.82 23.76 -23.31
CA THR A 740 -4.99 23.06 -24.29
C THR A 740 -5.62 23.18 -25.67
N ASN A 741 -4.82 23.53 -26.68
CA ASN A 741 -5.21 23.55 -28.09
C ASN A 741 -6.50 24.33 -28.37
N ASN A 742 -6.67 25.50 -27.70
CA ASN A 742 -7.87 26.38 -27.77
C ASN A 742 -9.16 25.73 -27.19
N ILE A 743 -9.05 24.69 -26.42
CA ILE A 743 -10.17 24.15 -25.66
C ILE A 743 -9.91 24.48 -24.19
N ILE A 744 -10.84 25.22 -23.56
CA ILE A 744 -10.77 25.59 -22.15
C ILE A 744 -11.76 24.73 -21.37
N LEU A 745 -11.26 24.02 -20.38
CA LEU A 745 -12.09 23.26 -19.45
C LEU A 745 -11.92 23.79 -18.04
N ASN A 746 -13.01 24.19 -17.43
CA ASN A 746 -13.10 24.49 -16.00
C ASN A 746 -13.90 23.41 -15.31
N LYS A 747 -13.35 22.83 -14.26
CA LYS A 747 -13.95 21.72 -13.53
C LYS A 747 -13.99 21.99 -12.03
N TRP A 748 -15.10 21.67 -11.42
CA TRP A 748 -15.30 21.68 -9.99
C TRP A 748 -15.90 20.34 -9.55
N ASN A 749 -15.36 19.75 -8.49
CA ASN A 749 -15.78 18.45 -7.98
C ASN A 749 -15.91 18.50 -6.46
N ASP A 750 -17.01 17.96 -5.91
CA ASP A 750 -17.27 17.87 -4.49
C ASP A 750 -17.16 16.44 -3.91
N ALA A 751 -16.42 15.58 -4.57
CA ALA A 751 -16.24 14.19 -4.16
C ALA A 751 -15.60 14.01 -2.77
N ASN A 752 -14.89 15.01 -2.28
CA ASN A 752 -14.25 14.97 -0.96
C ASN A 752 -15.06 15.78 0.05
N ARG A 753 -16.07 15.16 0.67
CA ARG A 753 -16.94 15.79 1.68
C ARG A 753 -16.58 15.38 3.11
N CYS A 754 -17.26 16.00 4.05
CA CYS A 754 -17.19 15.61 5.46
C CYS A 754 -17.62 14.14 5.61
N THR A 755 -16.71 13.32 6.15
CA THR A 755 -16.87 11.87 6.25
C THR A 755 -16.62 11.40 7.67
N PHE A 756 -17.59 10.71 8.26
CA PHE A 756 -17.50 10.08 9.58
C PHE A 756 -16.98 8.64 9.41
N ILE A 757 -15.96 8.27 10.16
CA ILE A 757 -15.33 6.95 10.10
C ILE A 757 -15.30 6.35 11.50
N PHE A 758 -15.76 5.11 11.64
CA PHE A 758 -15.64 4.32 12.85
C PHE A 758 -14.95 3.00 12.54
N THR A 759 -13.93 2.65 13.31
CA THR A 759 -13.14 1.44 13.11
C THR A 759 -12.96 0.68 14.40
N VAL A 760 -13.10 -0.64 14.32
CA VAL A 760 -12.83 -1.60 15.40
C VAL A 760 -11.76 -2.55 14.93
N SER A 761 -10.74 -2.79 15.75
CA SER A 761 -9.68 -3.77 15.51
C SER A 761 -9.44 -4.61 16.75
N TYR A 762 -9.43 -5.93 16.60
CA TYR A 762 -9.19 -6.88 17.69
C TYR A 762 -8.10 -7.87 17.31
N GLN A 763 -7.10 -8.02 18.19
CA GLN A 763 -5.97 -8.91 17.95
C GLN A 763 -5.82 -9.97 19.05
N ILE A 764 -5.51 -11.18 18.62
CA ILE A 764 -5.16 -12.32 19.47
C ILE A 764 -3.75 -12.74 19.07
N ASN A 765 -2.84 -12.84 20.04
CA ASN A 765 -1.46 -13.30 19.85
C ASN A 765 -0.82 -12.69 18.59
N PRO A 766 -0.39 -11.43 18.62
CA PRO A 766 0.15 -10.74 17.45
C PRO A 766 1.45 -11.41 17.00
N SER A 767 1.32 -12.45 16.19
CA SER A 767 2.45 -13.10 15.52
C SER A 767 2.71 -12.42 14.19
N LYS A 768 3.98 -12.32 13.78
CA LYS A 768 4.38 -11.58 12.57
C LYS A 768 4.70 -12.52 11.44
N ASN A 769 4.26 -12.15 10.22
CA ASN A 769 4.56 -12.89 9.02
C ASN A 769 6.06 -12.80 8.68
N LYS A 770 6.70 -13.93 8.40
CA LYS A 770 8.12 -14.02 8.00
C LYS A 770 8.32 -14.03 6.49
N TYR A 771 7.27 -13.88 5.69
CA TYR A 771 7.39 -13.91 4.24
C TYR A 771 8.37 -12.84 3.73
N ARG A 772 9.37 -13.27 2.93
CA ARG A 772 10.48 -12.42 2.45
C ARG A 772 10.46 -12.20 0.94
N GLY A 773 9.46 -12.70 0.21
CA GLY A 773 9.34 -12.49 -1.22
C GLY A 773 9.24 -11.00 -1.57
N GLU A 774 10.05 -10.57 -2.54
CA GLU A 774 10.02 -9.23 -3.12
C GLU A 774 9.28 -9.29 -4.46
N LYS A 775 8.78 -8.15 -4.91
CA LYS A 775 8.22 -8.02 -6.25
C LYS A 775 9.37 -8.04 -7.27
N SER A 776 9.26 -8.86 -8.29
CA SER A 776 10.27 -8.97 -9.32
C SER A 776 10.27 -7.78 -10.29
N THR A 777 9.11 -7.12 -10.49
CA THR A 777 8.99 -6.04 -11.46
C THR A 777 7.95 -4.98 -11.06
N THR A 778 8.10 -3.76 -11.59
CA THR A 778 7.14 -2.66 -11.47
C THR A 778 6.09 -2.66 -12.59
N GLU A 779 6.25 -3.48 -13.63
CA GLU A 779 5.31 -3.59 -14.74
C GLU A 779 3.87 -3.89 -14.29
N LEU A 780 3.73 -4.53 -13.13
CA LEU A 780 2.42 -4.75 -12.48
C LEU A 780 1.62 -3.47 -12.19
N ASN A 781 2.27 -2.31 -12.10
CA ASN A 781 1.58 -1.02 -11.84
C ASN A 781 1.08 -0.36 -13.13
N ARG A 782 1.47 -0.89 -14.31
CA ARG A 782 1.07 -0.38 -15.63
C ARG A 782 -0.14 -1.12 -16.21
N LEU A 783 -0.47 -2.27 -15.63
CA LEU A 783 -1.62 -3.12 -15.96
C LEU A 783 -2.84 -2.70 -15.14
#